data_0111a5ae10b1e4876994cb3f5e1a2b76
#
_entry.id   0111a5ae10b1e4876994cb3f5e1a2b76
#
_cell.length_a   1.000
_cell.length_b   1.000
_cell.length_c   1.000
_cell.angle_alpha   90.00
_cell.angle_beta   90.00
_cell.angle_gamma   90.00
#
_symmetry.space_group_name_H-M   'P 1'
#
loop_
_entity.id
_entity.type
_entity.pdbx_description
1 polymer ?
#
loop_
_entity_poly.entity_id
_entity_poly.type
_entity_poly.pdbx_seq_one_letter_code
_entity_poly.pdbx_strand_id
1 'polypeptide(L)'
;MCNILKKRGDKVFLIFCLFLFFVLIAFLIGGYFLQKQLIEIYNEQESIVIKDRNGENIFIKPNQKGYWTQYLNEIPPRFKELLIKKEDKYFYYHFGFNPWSTFQATRGYLGLGPKRASSTITQQLVKILLEKEFERGLKNKIIESFYTLSLEIFQSKETILKMYANSIYFGNQAQGLIEASQLYFGLSPNLLSDGQILQLLATISGPSDNNPANPENEKITQSLAQKLGLNGQDLGTVAPFAVKENIQEYSHFNDTYFELSAFTFPKESLIQKVTLDKELTEKIRKIVKRNIEDLKPKNAKNGAVAVIKLPENELLALIGSPDPQSSETGYKINMLNKPRPIGSTVKPFIYLKAFEKDLRPYTLVDDREYKYITAIGFPFYPKNFDYKYRGEVSLHYALSNSLNVPTVKVLEYIGLEGFYNFLEKDLEFESVQDLDNYQLGIALGVLEMSLLDLSKYFTIFPNDGILRELKICQSDGNLSLEKKIANPEYVQLINRILNDRKTGIEQFGLKSDFNLFQENYALKTGTSRDFHDSWVIGYTPDFLVGVWLGNADNTPMEGISGQVGAGRIWAETMEVLLNSEYNKKTPFEFDLLKEFYEKGVVEYGLPGDNYESYLNVLKERDLTLILHPHDGDVFLLEENTKIILEAKKIVKWFADEEFLGEGQEYIFIPQKAGRYQIKAGGADGFREIVTIYINE
;
A
#
# COMPACT_ATOMS: atom_id res chain seq x y z
N MET A 1 -24.91 -26.24 -81.98
CA MET A 1 -23.64 -26.28 -81.20
C MET A 1 -23.24 -24.92 -80.60
N CYS A 2 -23.31 -23.80 -81.32
CA CYS A 2 -22.97 -22.46 -80.83
C CYS A 2 -23.80 -21.98 -79.62
N ASN A 3 -25.12 -22.26 -79.53
CA ASN A 3 -25.97 -21.84 -78.43
C ASN A 3 -25.71 -22.61 -77.11
N ILE A 4 -25.15 -23.82 -77.18
CA ILE A 4 -24.79 -24.63 -76.00
C ILE A 4 -23.45 -24.16 -75.43
N LEU A 5 -22.51 -23.78 -76.29
CA LEU A 5 -21.25 -23.23 -75.87
C LEU A 5 -21.36 -21.83 -75.23
N LYS A 6 -22.28 -20.98 -75.72
CA LYS A 6 -22.61 -19.69 -75.18
C LYS A 6 -23.25 -19.82 -73.79
N LYS A 7 -24.25 -20.71 -73.59
CA LYS A 7 -24.85 -21.00 -72.31
C LYS A 7 -23.87 -21.60 -71.27
N ARG A 8 -22.84 -22.35 -71.71
CA ARG A 8 -21.78 -22.86 -70.80
C ARG A 8 -20.82 -21.74 -70.37
N GLY A 9 -20.44 -20.84 -71.32
CA GLY A 9 -19.61 -19.67 -71.01
C GLY A 9 -20.26 -18.73 -70.01
N ASP A 10 -21.57 -18.44 -70.18
CA ASP A 10 -22.36 -17.59 -69.26
C ASP A 10 -22.44 -18.18 -67.84
N LYS A 11 -22.58 -19.50 -67.72
CA LYS A 11 -22.60 -20.19 -66.40
C LYS A 11 -21.23 -20.18 -65.74
N VAL A 12 -20.12 -20.38 -66.48
CA VAL A 12 -18.76 -20.32 -65.94
C VAL A 12 -18.45 -18.89 -65.51
N PHE A 13 -18.83 -17.88 -66.31
CA PHE A 13 -18.71 -16.49 -65.95
C PHE A 13 -19.49 -16.10 -64.67
N LEU A 14 -20.74 -16.58 -64.54
CA LEU A 14 -21.55 -16.36 -63.33
C LEU A 14 -20.92 -16.99 -62.09
N ILE A 15 -20.43 -18.25 -62.19
CA ILE A 15 -19.73 -18.92 -61.11
C ILE A 15 -18.45 -18.14 -60.71
N PHE A 16 -17.71 -17.66 -61.69
CA PHE A 16 -16.54 -16.85 -61.42
C PHE A 16 -16.90 -15.52 -60.72
N CYS A 17 -17.94 -14.83 -61.14
CA CYS A 17 -18.44 -13.62 -60.48
C CYS A 17 -18.91 -13.89 -59.05
N LEU A 18 -19.65 -15.00 -58.80
CA LEU A 18 -20.05 -15.41 -57.48
C LEU A 18 -18.83 -15.74 -56.60
N PHE A 19 -17.85 -16.43 -57.14
CA PHE A 19 -16.61 -16.72 -56.43
C PHE A 19 -15.90 -15.45 -56.00
N LEU A 20 -15.72 -14.49 -56.93
CA LEU A 20 -15.13 -13.19 -56.62
C LEU A 20 -15.94 -12.40 -55.57
N PHE A 21 -17.25 -12.46 -55.65
CA PHE A 21 -18.16 -11.87 -54.68
C PHE A 21 -17.97 -12.44 -53.27
N PHE A 22 -17.88 -13.77 -53.16
CA PHE A 22 -17.65 -14.43 -51.87
C PHE A 22 -16.21 -14.12 -51.33
N VAL A 23 -15.20 -14.07 -52.19
CA VAL A 23 -13.87 -13.69 -51.82
C VAL A 23 -13.83 -12.23 -51.31
N LEU A 24 -14.56 -11.33 -51.99
CA LEU A 24 -14.69 -9.95 -51.55
C LEU A 24 -15.38 -9.82 -50.16
N ILE A 25 -16.49 -10.57 -49.98
CA ILE A 25 -17.19 -10.60 -48.70
C ILE A 25 -16.27 -11.13 -47.60
N ALA A 26 -15.58 -12.24 -47.83
CA ALA A 26 -14.65 -12.81 -46.87
C ALA A 26 -13.52 -11.84 -46.52
N PHE A 27 -13.02 -11.11 -47.51
CA PHE A 27 -12.02 -10.07 -47.33
C PHE A 27 -12.56 -8.89 -46.48
N LEU A 28 -13.78 -8.42 -46.73
CA LEU A 28 -14.42 -7.35 -45.97
C LEU A 28 -14.69 -7.77 -44.53
N ILE A 29 -15.20 -9.00 -44.32
CA ILE A 29 -15.43 -9.54 -42.96
C ILE A 29 -14.09 -9.66 -42.22
N GLY A 30 -13.08 -10.26 -42.84
CA GLY A 30 -11.73 -10.36 -42.25
C GLY A 30 -11.15 -9.00 -41.93
N GLY A 31 -11.26 -8.04 -42.87
CA GLY A 31 -10.82 -6.66 -42.66
C GLY A 31 -11.53 -5.95 -41.51
N TYR A 32 -12.84 -6.18 -41.36
CA TYR A 32 -13.58 -5.64 -40.23
C TYR A 32 -13.04 -6.13 -38.88
N PHE A 33 -12.73 -7.42 -38.75
CA PHE A 33 -12.13 -7.95 -37.51
C PHE A 33 -10.72 -7.41 -37.25
N LEU A 34 -9.91 -7.29 -38.29
CA LEU A 34 -8.55 -6.74 -38.17
C LEU A 34 -8.57 -5.27 -37.70
N GLN A 35 -9.42 -4.42 -38.29
CA GLN A 35 -9.54 -3.04 -37.87
C GLN A 35 -10.11 -2.91 -36.44
N LYS A 36 -11.08 -3.78 -36.08
CA LYS A 36 -11.63 -3.81 -34.74
C LYS A 36 -10.55 -4.11 -33.70
N GLN A 37 -9.70 -5.08 -33.95
CA GLN A 37 -8.54 -5.40 -33.10
C GLN A 37 -7.61 -4.20 -32.92
N LEU A 38 -7.32 -3.47 -34.00
CA LEU A 38 -6.46 -2.26 -33.91
C LEU A 38 -7.12 -1.16 -33.08
N ILE A 39 -8.44 -0.99 -33.18
CA ILE A 39 -9.18 0.01 -32.39
C ILE A 39 -9.18 -0.39 -30.92
N GLU A 40 -9.37 -1.67 -30.59
CA GLU A 40 -9.28 -2.17 -29.21
C GLU A 40 -7.89 -1.89 -28.62
N ILE A 41 -6.82 -2.25 -29.34
CA ILE A 41 -5.42 -1.94 -28.92
C ILE A 41 -5.22 -0.44 -28.75
N TYR A 42 -5.74 0.38 -29.65
CA TYR A 42 -5.65 1.84 -29.53
C TYR A 42 -6.35 2.34 -28.28
N ASN A 43 -7.61 1.92 -28.03
CA ASN A 43 -8.37 2.38 -26.87
C ASN A 43 -7.76 1.94 -25.54
N GLU A 44 -7.00 0.85 -25.53
CA GLU A 44 -6.31 0.36 -24.33
C GLU A 44 -5.05 1.18 -23.96
N GLN A 45 -4.55 2.02 -24.87
CA GLN A 45 -3.34 2.80 -24.64
C GLN A 45 -3.59 4.12 -23.91
N GLU A 46 -4.83 4.57 -23.77
CA GLU A 46 -5.12 5.81 -23.10
C GLU A 46 -4.93 5.69 -21.58
N SER A 47 -4.25 6.67 -20.99
CA SER A 47 -3.95 6.74 -19.57
C SER A 47 -5.15 7.25 -18.77
N ILE A 48 -5.27 6.76 -17.54
CA ILE A 48 -6.29 7.24 -16.60
C ILE A 48 -5.77 8.50 -15.90
N VAL A 49 -6.52 9.59 -15.99
CA VAL A 49 -6.25 10.83 -15.26
C VAL A 49 -6.95 10.77 -13.91
N ILE A 50 -6.18 10.93 -12.84
CA ILE A 50 -6.69 10.89 -11.48
C ILE A 50 -6.76 12.31 -10.92
N LYS A 51 -7.94 12.64 -10.40
CA LYS A 51 -8.24 13.91 -9.74
C LYS A 51 -8.46 13.69 -8.26
N ASP A 52 -8.03 14.65 -7.45
CA ASP A 52 -8.31 14.67 -6.02
C ASP A 52 -9.81 14.90 -5.74
N ARG A 53 -10.17 14.91 -4.45
CA ARG A 53 -11.56 15.14 -4.01
C ARG A 53 -12.12 16.50 -4.42
N ASN A 54 -11.27 17.49 -4.72
CA ASN A 54 -11.64 18.84 -5.13
C ASN A 54 -11.70 18.99 -6.65
N GLY A 55 -11.24 17.97 -7.41
CA GLY A 55 -11.25 17.95 -8.87
C GLY A 55 -9.94 18.42 -9.51
N GLU A 56 -8.88 18.63 -8.73
CA GLU A 56 -7.55 18.95 -9.24
C GLU A 56 -6.85 17.67 -9.77
N ASN A 57 -6.13 17.79 -10.88
CA ASN A 57 -5.31 16.69 -11.38
C ASN A 57 -4.15 16.43 -10.42
N ILE A 58 -3.97 15.18 -10.02
CA ILE A 58 -2.89 14.78 -9.11
C ILE A 58 -2.00 13.69 -9.66
N PHE A 59 -2.48 12.89 -10.60
CA PHE A 59 -1.71 11.78 -11.14
C PHE A 59 -2.23 11.35 -12.52
N ILE A 60 -1.33 10.97 -13.42
CA ILE A 60 -1.67 10.31 -14.67
C ILE A 60 -1.09 8.90 -14.59
N LYS A 61 -1.98 7.90 -14.48
CA LYS A 61 -1.56 6.51 -14.39
C LYS A 61 -1.02 6.07 -15.75
N PRO A 62 0.26 5.64 -15.85
CA PRO A 62 0.82 5.14 -17.08
C PRO A 62 -0.02 3.98 -17.63
N ASN A 63 -0.10 3.87 -18.95
CA ASN A 63 -0.73 2.73 -19.62
C ASN A 63 0.08 1.43 -19.41
N GLN A 64 -0.38 0.31 -19.95
CA GLN A 64 0.29 -0.99 -19.80
C GLN A 64 1.73 -1.03 -20.35
N LYS A 65 2.08 -0.10 -21.23
CA LYS A 65 3.44 0.05 -21.81
C LYS A 65 4.34 0.96 -20.98
N GLY A 66 3.82 1.53 -19.87
CA GLY A 66 4.54 2.51 -19.07
C GLY A 66 4.59 3.91 -19.67
N TYR A 67 3.71 4.23 -20.62
CA TYR A 67 3.64 5.54 -21.24
C TYR A 67 2.49 6.37 -20.67
N TRP A 68 2.67 7.67 -20.58
CA TRP A 68 1.61 8.64 -20.37
C TRP A 68 0.98 8.96 -21.72
N THR A 69 -0.35 8.81 -21.81
CA THR A 69 -1.07 8.94 -23.08
C THR A 69 -2.45 9.55 -22.83
N GLN A 70 -2.67 10.76 -23.28
CA GLN A 70 -3.99 11.40 -23.32
C GLN A 70 -4.39 11.66 -24.76
N TYR A 71 -5.67 11.45 -25.10
CA TYR A 71 -6.14 11.52 -26.47
C TYR A 71 -6.76 12.89 -26.80
N LEU A 72 -6.30 13.44 -27.91
CA LEU A 72 -6.91 14.61 -28.55
C LEU A 72 -8.30 14.26 -29.09
N ASN A 73 -9.26 15.13 -28.86
CA ASN A 73 -10.52 15.07 -29.59
C ASN A 73 -10.35 15.57 -31.03
N GLU A 74 -9.59 16.65 -31.20
CA GLU A 74 -9.29 17.26 -32.50
C GLU A 74 -7.79 17.61 -32.59
N ILE A 75 -7.18 17.39 -33.76
CA ILE A 75 -5.78 17.73 -34.00
C ILE A 75 -5.69 19.24 -34.31
N PRO A 76 -4.79 20.00 -33.66
CA PRO A 76 -4.54 21.39 -34.01
C PRO A 76 -4.25 21.57 -35.50
N PRO A 77 -4.93 22.49 -36.22
CA PRO A 77 -4.82 22.59 -37.66
C PRO A 77 -3.38 22.80 -38.15
N ARG A 78 -2.57 23.56 -37.42
CA ARG A 78 -1.19 23.83 -37.79
C ARG A 78 -0.29 22.61 -37.62
N PHE A 79 -0.46 21.84 -36.51
CA PHE A 79 0.25 20.58 -36.31
C PHE A 79 -0.10 19.57 -37.43
N LYS A 80 -1.40 19.44 -37.71
CA LYS A 80 -1.92 18.59 -38.80
C LYS A 80 -1.29 18.90 -40.13
N GLU A 81 -1.24 20.18 -40.50
CA GLU A 81 -0.65 20.64 -41.75
C GLU A 81 0.84 20.22 -41.87
N LEU A 82 1.63 20.53 -40.83
CA LEU A 82 3.08 20.28 -40.84
C LEU A 82 3.40 18.78 -40.78
N LEU A 83 2.61 18.01 -39.97
CA LEU A 83 2.72 16.55 -39.88
C LEU A 83 2.53 15.88 -41.24
N ILE A 84 1.46 16.22 -41.96
CA ILE A 84 1.17 15.67 -43.30
C ILE A 84 2.23 16.05 -44.28
N LYS A 85 2.66 17.31 -44.31
CA LYS A 85 3.73 17.77 -45.21
C LYS A 85 5.04 17.01 -44.98
N LYS A 86 5.36 16.67 -43.74
CA LYS A 86 6.58 15.96 -43.35
C LYS A 86 6.49 14.46 -43.65
N GLU A 87 5.45 13.80 -43.13
CA GLU A 87 5.39 12.33 -43.09
C GLU A 87 4.73 11.72 -44.32
N ASP A 88 3.68 12.37 -44.87
CA ASP A 88 2.89 11.80 -45.95
C ASP A 88 2.14 12.88 -46.75
N LYS A 89 2.85 13.60 -47.61
CA LYS A 89 2.32 14.74 -48.38
C LYS A 89 1.02 14.42 -49.15
N TYR A 90 0.83 13.16 -49.57
CA TYR A 90 -0.32 12.72 -50.37
C TYR A 90 -1.31 11.88 -49.54
N PHE A 91 -1.31 12.00 -48.23
CA PHE A 91 -2.12 11.22 -47.31
C PHE A 91 -3.59 11.10 -47.69
N TYR A 92 -4.20 12.18 -48.15
CA TYR A 92 -5.63 12.18 -48.52
C TYR A 92 -5.91 11.58 -49.90
N TYR A 93 -4.90 11.25 -50.70
CA TYR A 93 -5.06 10.83 -52.11
C TYR A 93 -4.75 9.35 -52.35
N HIS A 94 -4.42 8.58 -51.32
CA HIS A 94 -4.14 7.15 -51.46
C HIS A 94 -4.85 6.31 -50.41
N PHE A 95 -5.03 5.01 -50.66
CA PHE A 95 -5.61 4.04 -49.75
C PHE A 95 -4.52 3.28 -48.98
N GLY A 96 -3.82 3.98 -48.09
CA GLY A 96 -2.79 3.40 -47.20
C GLY A 96 -1.44 3.12 -47.83
N PHE A 97 -1.36 3.10 -49.12
CA PHE A 97 -0.12 2.90 -49.89
C PHE A 97 0.08 4.03 -50.88
N ASN A 98 1.25 4.65 -50.89
CA ASN A 98 1.61 5.65 -51.88
C ASN A 98 2.34 4.96 -53.02
N PRO A 99 1.71 4.76 -54.23
CA PRO A 99 2.29 4.04 -55.34
C PRO A 99 3.62 4.65 -55.83
N TRP A 100 3.71 5.98 -55.80
CA TRP A 100 4.91 6.68 -56.23
C TRP A 100 6.07 6.48 -55.25
N SER A 101 5.84 6.60 -53.99
CA SER A 101 6.85 6.33 -52.94
C SER A 101 7.31 4.87 -52.95
N THR A 102 6.38 3.93 -53.15
CA THR A 102 6.69 2.51 -53.29
C THR A 102 7.58 2.25 -54.52
N PHE A 103 7.26 2.86 -55.64
CA PHE A 103 8.09 2.78 -56.85
C PHE A 103 9.49 3.34 -56.60
N GLN A 104 9.63 4.49 -55.98
CA GLN A 104 10.93 5.09 -55.67
C GLN A 104 11.74 4.23 -54.68
N ALA A 105 11.11 3.65 -53.68
CA ALA A 105 11.76 2.75 -52.73
C ALA A 105 12.28 1.48 -53.42
N THR A 106 11.48 0.90 -54.32
CA THR A 106 11.87 -0.25 -55.15
C THR A 106 13.06 0.06 -56.03
N ARG A 107 13.09 1.23 -56.70
CA ARG A 107 14.26 1.70 -57.45
C ARG A 107 15.52 1.84 -56.58
N GLY A 108 15.38 2.39 -55.36
CA GLY A 108 16.48 2.51 -54.40
C GLY A 108 17.00 1.15 -53.93
N TYR A 109 16.11 0.18 -53.75
CA TYR A 109 16.47 -1.18 -53.37
C TYR A 109 17.21 -1.92 -54.50
N LEU A 110 16.83 -1.63 -55.77
CA LEU A 110 17.49 -2.17 -56.95
C LEU A 110 18.79 -1.42 -57.33
N GLY A 111 19.23 -0.46 -56.53
CA GLY A 111 20.44 0.33 -56.79
C GLY A 111 20.28 1.38 -57.88
N LEU A 112 19.05 1.64 -58.36
CA LEU A 112 18.71 2.56 -59.43
C LEU A 112 18.37 3.99 -58.94
N GLY A 113 18.61 4.29 -57.67
CA GLY A 113 18.36 5.59 -57.06
C GLY A 113 18.63 5.61 -55.53
N PRO A 114 18.47 6.76 -54.88
CA PRO A 114 18.67 6.85 -53.43
C PRO A 114 17.65 6.01 -52.66
N LYS A 115 18.12 5.29 -51.64
CA LYS A 115 17.22 4.55 -50.69
C LYS A 115 16.36 5.55 -49.94
N ARG A 116 15.05 5.56 -50.16
CA ARG A 116 14.09 6.41 -49.48
C ARG A 116 13.13 5.55 -48.69
N ALA A 117 12.78 5.96 -47.45
CA ALA A 117 11.70 5.36 -46.69
C ALA A 117 10.36 5.68 -47.37
N SER A 118 9.47 4.70 -47.50
CA SER A 118 8.20 4.86 -48.23
C SER A 118 6.97 4.51 -47.37
N SER A 119 7.10 4.50 -46.06
CA SER A 119 5.96 4.18 -45.17
C SER A 119 5.02 5.37 -45.09
N THR A 120 3.72 5.13 -45.29
CA THR A 120 2.65 6.11 -45.11
C THR A 120 2.31 6.28 -43.66
N ILE A 121 1.54 7.34 -43.27
CA ILE A 121 1.02 7.56 -41.93
C ILE A 121 0.23 6.33 -41.45
N THR A 122 -0.64 5.75 -42.30
CA THR A 122 -1.44 4.56 -41.93
C THR A 122 -0.54 3.35 -41.65
N GLN A 123 0.51 3.13 -42.46
CA GLN A 123 1.47 2.05 -42.20
C GLN A 123 2.28 2.26 -40.93
N GLN A 124 2.65 3.50 -40.61
CA GLN A 124 3.32 3.84 -39.34
C GLN A 124 2.40 3.59 -38.14
N LEU A 125 1.12 4.01 -38.20
CA LEU A 125 0.14 3.75 -37.17
C LEU A 125 0.00 2.25 -36.91
N VAL A 126 -0.19 1.44 -37.96
CA VAL A 126 -0.29 -0.03 -37.81
C VAL A 126 0.93 -0.61 -37.08
N LYS A 127 2.14 -0.16 -37.42
CA LYS A 127 3.36 -0.59 -36.73
C LYS A 127 3.39 -0.20 -35.25
N ILE A 128 2.99 1.03 -34.95
CA ILE A 128 2.94 1.52 -33.57
C ILE A 128 1.96 0.69 -32.72
N LEU A 129 0.80 0.37 -33.28
CA LEU A 129 -0.23 -0.40 -32.56
C LEU A 129 0.15 -1.88 -32.37
N LEU A 130 0.77 -2.51 -33.37
CA LEU A 130 1.13 -3.94 -33.35
C LEU A 130 2.54 -4.25 -32.80
N GLU A 131 3.34 -3.27 -32.52
CA GLU A 131 4.69 -3.14 -31.93
C GLU A 131 5.67 -4.34 -31.97
N LYS A 132 5.29 -5.52 -31.58
CA LYS A 132 6.24 -6.62 -31.31
C LYS A 132 6.39 -7.64 -32.44
N GLU A 133 5.52 -7.59 -33.42
CA GLU A 133 5.40 -8.71 -34.36
C GLU A 133 6.07 -8.48 -35.72
N PHE A 134 6.63 -7.28 -35.95
CA PHE A 134 7.21 -6.95 -37.24
C PHE A 134 8.75 -6.95 -37.22
N GLU A 135 9.34 -8.13 -36.99
CA GLU A 135 10.71 -8.33 -37.49
C GLU A 135 10.78 -8.07 -39.01
N ARG A 136 11.90 -7.52 -39.47
CA ARG A 136 12.10 -7.20 -40.89
C ARG A 136 11.99 -8.46 -41.76
N GLY A 137 10.84 -8.67 -42.37
CA GLY A 137 10.57 -9.81 -43.25
C GLY A 137 9.40 -9.59 -44.19
N LEU A 138 9.39 -10.27 -45.35
CA LEU A 138 8.35 -10.15 -46.37
C LEU A 138 6.98 -10.54 -45.82
N LYS A 139 6.90 -11.58 -44.96
CA LYS A 139 5.68 -12.06 -44.31
C LYS A 139 5.04 -10.95 -43.47
N ASN A 140 5.84 -10.27 -42.66
CA ASN A 140 5.36 -9.20 -41.78
C ASN A 140 4.89 -7.97 -42.57
N LYS A 141 5.56 -7.68 -43.68
CA LYS A 141 5.13 -6.60 -44.59
C LYS A 141 3.79 -6.88 -45.25
N ILE A 142 3.49 -8.13 -45.55
CA ILE A 142 2.17 -8.55 -46.07
C ILE A 142 1.10 -8.36 -44.97
N ILE A 143 1.35 -8.82 -43.75
CA ILE A 143 0.43 -8.65 -42.64
C ILE A 143 0.14 -7.16 -42.35
N GLU A 144 1.19 -6.32 -42.26
CA GLU A 144 1.06 -4.86 -42.12
C GLU A 144 0.15 -4.30 -43.25
N SER A 145 0.31 -4.79 -44.47
CA SER A 145 -0.49 -4.34 -45.60
C SER A 145 -1.98 -4.65 -45.45
N PHE A 146 -2.34 -5.83 -44.94
CA PHE A 146 -3.75 -6.18 -44.66
C PHE A 146 -4.36 -5.29 -43.60
N TYR A 147 -3.67 -5.06 -42.47
CA TYR A 147 -4.15 -4.16 -41.42
C TYR A 147 -4.26 -2.70 -41.93
N THR A 148 -3.28 -2.24 -42.71
CA THR A 148 -3.30 -0.89 -43.32
C THR A 148 -4.53 -0.72 -44.22
N LEU A 149 -4.78 -1.66 -45.12
CA LEU A 149 -5.95 -1.62 -46.00
C LEU A 149 -7.26 -1.71 -45.22
N SER A 150 -7.31 -2.53 -44.18
CA SER A 150 -8.47 -2.64 -43.32
C SER A 150 -8.81 -1.30 -42.64
N LEU A 151 -7.82 -0.60 -42.09
CA LEU A 151 -8.07 0.73 -41.51
C LEU A 151 -8.60 1.72 -42.54
N GLU A 152 -8.00 1.76 -43.73
CA GLU A 152 -8.39 2.68 -44.81
C GLU A 152 -9.81 2.42 -45.38
N ILE A 153 -10.27 1.16 -45.33
CA ILE A 153 -11.62 0.80 -45.78
C ILE A 153 -12.68 1.19 -44.74
N PHE A 154 -12.39 1.00 -43.45
CA PHE A 154 -13.39 1.11 -42.38
C PHE A 154 -13.27 2.40 -41.57
N GLN A 155 -12.17 3.17 -41.68
CA GLN A 155 -11.95 4.40 -40.93
C GLN A 155 -11.75 5.59 -41.86
N SER A 156 -12.21 6.77 -41.43
CA SER A 156 -11.95 7.99 -42.17
C SER A 156 -10.47 8.43 -42.10
N LYS A 157 -9.99 9.17 -43.05
CA LYS A 157 -8.64 9.76 -43.04
C LYS A 157 -8.40 10.60 -41.76
N GLU A 158 -9.42 11.35 -41.32
CA GLU A 158 -9.35 12.16 -40.12
C GLU A 158 -9.20 11.27 -38.84
N THR A 159 -9.92 10.16 -38.79
CA THR A 159 -9.81 9.19 -37.68
C THR A 159 -8.42 8.57 -37.64
N ILE A 160 -7.91 8.12 -38.80
CA ILE A 160 -6.57 7.53 -38.92
C ILE A 160 -5.50 8.53 -38.48
N LEU A 161 -5.59 9.78 -38.95
CA LEU A 161 -4.64 10.81 -38.59
C LEU A 161 -4.68 11.17 -37.10
N LYS A 162 -5.90 11.20 -36.51
CA LYS A 162 -6.09 11.39 -35.06
C LYS A 162 -5.48 10.24 -34.25
N MET A 163 -5.77 9.01 -34.63
CA MET A 163 -5.16 7.83 -33.99
C MET A 163 -3.63 7.89 -34.09
N TYR A 164 -3.09 8.29 -35.22
CA TYR A 164 -1.64 8.43 -35.40
C TYR A 164 -1.05 9.50 -34.46
N ALA A 165 -1.63 10.70 -34.43
CA ALA A 165 -1.16 11.80 -33.57
C ALA A 165 -1.22 11.46 -32.08
N ASN A 166 -2.18 10.64 -31.67
CA ASN A 166 -2.33 10.15 -30.30
C ASN A 166 -1.41 8.95 -29.96
N SER A 167 -0.89 8.25 -30.99
CA SER A 167 -0.08 7.03 -30.79
C SER A 167 1.42 7.25 -30.99
N ILE A 168 1.85 8.38 -31.55
CA ILE A 168 3.28 8.67 -31.75
C ILE A 168 3.98 8.70 -30.40
N TYR A 169 5.08 7.98 -30.27
CA TYR A 169 5.97 8.08 -29.12
C TYR A 169 6.99 9.21 -29.34
N PHE A 170 7.06 10.13 -28.39
CA PHE A 170 7.94 11.31 -28.45
C PHE A 170 9.15 11.23 -27.50
N GLY A 171 9.41 10.07 -26.87
CA GLY A 171 10.48 9.93 -25.88
C GLY A 171 10.04 10.30 -24.46
N ASN A 172 10.89 10.01 -23.46
CA ASN A 172 10.64 10.32 -22.05
C ASN A 172 9.24 9.89 -21.54
N GLN A 173 8.77 8.71 -21.95
CA GLN A 173 7.47 8.13 -21.64
C GLN A 173 6.25 8.89 -22.21
N ALA A 174 6.43 9.95 -22.98
CA ALA A 174 5.33 10.68 -23.59
C ALA A 174 4.88 10.01 -24.90
N GLN A 175 3.63 9.59 -24.95
CA GLN A 175 2.94 9.09 -26.13
C GLN A 175 1.75 10.01 -26.45
N GLY A 176 1.64 10.41 -27.72
CA GLY A 176 0.61 11.35 -28.17
C GLY A 176 0.99 12.82 -28.03
N LEU A 177 0.28 13.65 -28.78
CA LEU A 177 0.61 15.07 -28.88
C LEU A 177 0.32 15.85 -27.60
N ILE A 178 -0.71 15.47 -26.83
CA ILE A 178 -1.01 16.14 -25.54
C ILE A 178 0.17 15.98 -24.60
N GLU A 179 0.60 14.73 -24.36
CA GLU A 179 1.66 14.44 -23.41
C GLU A 179 3.01 15.06 -23.83
N ALA A 180 3.34 14.98 -25.14
CA ALA A 180 4.56 15.59 -25.64
C ALA A 180 4.55 17.12 -25.49
N SER A 181 3.42 17.77 -25.74
CA SER A 181 3.25 19.21 -25.60
C SER A 181 3.41 19.65 -24.13
N GLN A 182 2.77 18.95 -23.23
CA GLN A 182 2.86 19.21 -21.79
C GLN A 182 4.26 18.93 -21.25
N LEU A 183 4.81 17.75 -21.55
CA LEU A 183 6.12 17.32 -21.04
C LEU A 183 7.26 18.25 -21.46
N TYR A 184 7.30 18.61 -22.76
CA TYR A 184 8.44 19.36 -23.29
C TYR A 184 8.29 20.87 -23.19
N PHE A 185 7.05 21.39 -23.20
CA PHE A 185 6.81 22.83 -23.30
C PHE A 185 5.87 23.39 -22.24
N GLY A 186 5.22 22.55 -21.41
CA GLY A 186 4.23 23.00 -20.43
C GLY A 186 2.98 23.61 -21.07
N LEU A 187 2.69 23.34 -22.34
CA LEU A 187 1.64 23.99 -23.12
C LEU A 187 0.59 23.00 -23.63
N SER A 188 -0.63 23.50 -23.79
CA SER A 188 -1.66 22.79 -24.57
C SER A 188 -1.25 22.73 -26.05
N PRO A 189 -1.55 21.63 -26.78
CA PRO A 189 -1.20 21.47 -28.21
C PRO A 189 -1.64 22.61 -29.12
N ASN A 190 -2.73 23.30 -28.80
CA ASN A 190 -3.23 24.44 -29.59
C ASN A 190 -2.38 25.71 -29.46
N LEU A 191 -1.53 25.78 -28.43
CA LEU A 191 -0.68 26.95 -28.14
C LEU A 191 0.75 26.81 -28.65
N LEU A 192 1.08 25.68 -29.27
CA LEU A 192 2.43 25.42 -29.78
C LEU A 192 2.80 26.37 -30.93
N SER A 193 3.98 26.97 -30.87
CA SER A 193 4.59 27.68 -31.97
C SER A 193 4.99 26.75 -33.12
N ASP A 194 5.24 27.28 -34.31
CA ASP A 194 5.74 26.50 -35.43
C ASP A 194 7.06 25.79 -35.10
N GLY A 195 7.96 26.45 -34.35
CA GLY A 195 9.22 25.86 -33.92
C GLY A 195 9.02 24.70 -32.93
N GLN A 196 8.14 24.81 -31.95
CA GLN A 196 7.80 23.74 -31.04
C GLN A 196 7.17 22.54 -31.76
N ILE A 197 6.27 22.81 -32.72
CA ILE A 197 5.72 21.74 -33.59
C ILE A 197 6.83 21.05 -34.36
N LEU A 198 7.74 21.79 -34.96
CA LEU A 198 8.88 21.21 -35.72
C LEU A 198 9.82 20.42 -34.80
N GLN A 199 10.05 20.87 -33.57
CA GLN A 199 10.84 20.13 -32.57
C GLN A 199 10.18 18.78 -32.23
N LEU A 200 8.86 18.72 -32.07
CA LEU A 200 8.13 17.45 -31.89
C LEU A 200 8.19 16.60 -33.15
N LEU A 201 7.98 17.19 -34.30
CA LEU A 201 8.08 16.44 -35.58
C LEU A 201 9.48 15.87 -35.80
N ALA A 202 10.55 16.58 -35.43
CA ALA A 202 11.92 16.08 -35.50
C ALA A 202 12.12 14.82 -34.66
N THR A 203 11.43 14.73 -33.52
CA THR A 203 11.49 13.61 -32.55
C THR A 203 11.00 12.29 -33.17
N ILE A 204 10.02 12.30 -34.05
CA ILE A 204 9.38 11.08 -34.60
C ILE A 204 10.41 10.12 -35.22
N SER A 205 11.50 10.62 -35.79
CA SER A 205 12.53 9.81 -36.44
C SER A 205 13.50 9.09 -35.51
N GLY A 206 13.54 9.47 -34.22
CA GLY A 206 14.39 8.88 -33.16
C GLY A 206 14.06 9.46 -31.81
N PRO A 207 12.99 8.97 -31.16
CA PRO A 207 12.46 9.59 -29.95
C PRO A 207 13.44 9.67 -28.76
N SER A 208 14.37 8.73 -28.66
CA SER A 208 15.39 8.74 -27.60
C SER A 208 16.45 9.81 -27.84
N ASP A 209 16.91 9.96 -29.10
CA ASP A 209 18.07 10.79 -29.44
C ASP A 209 17.70 12.17 -29.95
N ASN A 210 16.54 12.28 -30.61
CA ASN A 210 16.09 13.48 -31.33
C ASN A 210 14.97 14.24 -30.58
N ASN A 211 14.74 13.99 -29.27
CA ASN A 211 13.72 14.73 -28.52
C ASN A 211 14.19 16.16 -28.19
N PRO A 212 13.28 17.09 -27.88
CA PRO A 212 13.59 18.50 -27.69
C PRO A 212 14.61 18.81 -26.60
N ALA A 213 14.84 17.89 -25.64
CA ALA A 213 15.85 18.02 -24.59
C ALA A 213 17.29 17.80 -25.11
N ASN A 214 17.45 17.27 -26.32
CA ASN A 214 18.75 16.99 -26.93
C ASN A 214 19.15 18.08 -27.92
N PRO A 215 20.43 18.54 -27.93
CA PRO A 215 20.89 19.56 -28.87
C PRO A 215 20.78 19.17 -30.35
N GLU A 216 20.78 17.87 -30.67
CA GLU A 216 20.64 17.38 -32.05
C GLU A 216 19.24 17.69 -32.63
N ASN A 217 18.21 17.78 -31.75
CA ASN A 217 16.85 18.16 -32.16
C ASN A 217 16.83 19.53 -32.88
N GLU A 218 17.63 20.49 -32.39
CA GLU A 218 17.69 21.84 -32.99
C GLU A 218 18.15 21.81 -34.41
N LYS A 219 19.22 21.05 -34.74
CA LYS A 219 19.74 20.91 -36.09
C LYS A 219 18.72 20.26 -37.02
N ILE A 220 18.04 19.21 -36.53
CA ILE A 220 16.99 18.54 -37.30
C ILE A 220 15.82 19.48 -37.53
N THR A 221 15.43 20.25 -36.54
CA THR A 221 14.35 21.24 -36.59
C THR A 221 14.65 22.33 -37.65
N GLN A 222 15.87 22.88 -37.66
CA GLN A 222 16.31 23.85 -38.66
C GLN A 222 16.28 23.27 -40.08
N SER A 223 16.80 22.04 -40.26
CA SER A 223 16.74 21.34 -41.54
C SER A 223 15.31 21.09 -42.03
N LEU A 224 14.41 20.76 -41.08
CA LEU A 224 13.00 20.54 -41.36
C LEU A 224 12.27 21.83 -41.72
N ALA A 225 12.54 22.92 -40.99
CA ALA A 225 12.02 24.26 -41.33
C ALA A 225 12.42 24.68 -42.77
N GLN A 226 13.67 24.46 -43.15
CA GLN A 226 14.15 24.71 -44.48
C GLN A 226 13.39 23.91 -45.54
N LYS A 227 13.20 22.61 -45.32
CA LYS A 227 12.48 21.71 -46.26
C LYS A 227 11.01 22.08 -46.41
N LEU A 228 10.38 22.62 -45.34
CA LEU A 228 8.97 23.00 -45.34
C LEU A 228 8.72 24.45 -45.75
N GLY A 229 9.78 25.20 -46.09
CA GLY A 229 9.67 26.59 -46.57
C GLY A 229 9.41 27.62 -45.48
N LEU A 230 9.82 27.35 -44.25
CA LEU A 230 9.65 28.21 -43.06
C LEU A 230 10.93 28.96 -42.69
N ASN A 231 11.80 29.24 -43.67
CA ASN A 231 13.09 29.90 -43.45
C ASN A 231 12.93 31.38 -43.12
N GLY A 232 13.80 31.89 -42.24
CA GLY A 232 13.91 33.33 -41.96
C GLY A 232 12.80 33.89 -41.04
N GLN A 233 11.96 33.07 -40.47
CA GLN A 233 10.96 33.44 -39.48
C GLN A 233 11.46 33.13 -38.06
N ASP A 234 11.07 33.90 -37.07
CA ASP A 234 11.18 33.49 -35.65
C ASP A 234 10.19 32.36 -35.44
N LEU A 235 10.70 31.16 -35.30
CA LEU A 235 9.89 29.94 -35.14
C LEU A 235 9.41 29.73 -33.70
N GLY A 236 9.94 30.46 -32.71
CA GLY A 236 9.61 30.26 -31.31
C GLY A 236 10.03 28.86 -30.81
N THR A 237 11.24 28.42 -31.15
CA THR A 237 11.82 27.15 -30.60
C THR A 237 12.19 27.33 -29.14
N VAL A 238 12.19 26.23 -28.40
CA VAL A 238 12.60 26.21 -26.99
C VAL A 238 13.97 25.56 -26.86
N ALA A 239 14.86 26.20 -26.09
CA ALA A 239 16.22 25.70 -25.87
C ALA A 239 16.24 24.42 -25.06
N PRO A 240 17.16 23.45 -25.32
CA PRO A 240 17.19 22.16 -24.63
C PRO A 240 17.26 22.22 -23.08
N PHE A 241 17.87 23.27 -22.51
CA PHE A 241 17.94 23.41 -21.04
C PHE A 241 16.58 23.73 -20.43
N ALA A 242 15.78 24.62 -21.03
CA ALA A 242 14.43 24.95 -20.59
C ALA A 242 13.49 23.75 -20.76
N VAL A 243 13.68 22.97 -21.84
CA VAL A 243 12.94 21.70 -22.03
C VAL A 243 13.25 20.70 -20.92
N LYS A 244 14.51 20.60 -20.46
CA LYS A 244 14.88 19.72 -19.35
C LYS A 244 14.22 20.13 -18.04
N GLU A 245 14.10 21.44 -17.79
CA GLU A 245 13.39 21.97 -16.62
C GLU A 245 11.90 21.57 -16.67
N ASN A 246 11.23 21.74 -17.83
CA ASN A 246 9.85 21.30 -18.01
C ASN A 246 9.66 19.80 -17.79
N ILE A 247 10.56 18.96 -18.33
CA ILE A 247 10.54 17.50 -18.11
C ILE A 247 10.64 17.18 -16.63
N GLN A 248 11.54 17.86 -15.93
CA GLN A 248 11.72 17.66 -14.49
C GLN A 248 10.44 18.04 -13.72
N GLU A 249 9.85 19.18 -14.02
CA GLU A 249 8.61 19.65 -13.40
C GLU A 249 7.44 18.69 -13.65
N TYR A 250 7.28 18.23 -14.89
CA TYR A 250 6.25 17.28 -15.28
C TYR A 250 6.43 15.89 -14.61
N SER A 251 7.64 15.40 -14.53
CA SER A 251 7.96 14.15 -13.84
C SER A 251 7.71 14.28 -12.34
N HIS A 252 8.05 15.43 -11.74
CA HIS A 252 7.76 15.72 -10.34
C HIS A 252 6.28 15.65 -10.03
N PHE A 253 5.42 16.17 -10.90
CA PHE A 253 3.98 16.08 -10.74
C PHE A 253 3.50 14.63 -10.60
N ASN A 254 3.93 13.74 -11.50
CA ASN A 254 3.54 12.33 -11.47
C ASN A 254 4.22 11.54 -10.34
N ASP A 255 5.50 11.82 -10.03
CA ASP A 255 6.21 11.16 -8.93
C ASP A 255 5.62 11.49 -7.55
N THR A 256 5.01 12.67 -7.38
CA THR A 256 4.46 13.13 -6.09
C THR A 256 3.37 12.20 -5.54
N TYR A 257 2.58 11.56 -6.40
CA TYR A 257 1.47 10.67 -6.03
C TYR A 257 1.68 9.25 -6.55
N PHE A 258 2.91 8.79 -6.60
CA PHE A 258 3.28 7.46 -7.10
C PHE A 258 2.59 6.32 -6.32
N GLU A 259 2.13 6.58 -5.09
CA GLU A 259 1.34 5.66 -4.28
C GLU A 259 0.08 5.19 -4.99
N LEU A 260 -0.51 6.05 -5.83
CA LEU A 260 -1.71 5.73 -6.61
C LEU A 260 -1.49 4.64 -7.67
N SER A 261 -0.24 4.39 -8.06
CA SER A 261 0.10 3.29 -8.97
C SER A 261 -0.27 1.91 -8.42
N ALA A 262 -0.33 1.77 -7.08
CA ALA A 262 -0.68 0.53 -6.41
C ALA A 262 -2.18 0.20 -6.46
N PHE A 263 -3.04 1.15 -6.80
CA PHE A 263 -4.48 0.96 -6.86
C PHE A 263 -4.95 0.61 -8.27
N THR A 264 -5.98 -0.23 -8.34
CA THR A 264 -6.68 -0.53 -9.58
C THR A 264 -7.87 0.42 -9.74
N PHE A 265 -7.97 1.06 -10.89
CA PHE A 265 -9.07 1.96 -11.22
C PHE A 265 -9.94 1.37 -12.31
N PRO A 266 -11.30 1.51 -12.24
CA PRO A 266 -12.20 1.06 -13.27
C PRO A 266 -11.87 1.71 -14.62
N LYS A 267 -11.89 0.94 -15.71
CA LYS A 267 -11.60 1.44 -17.07
C LYS A 267 -12.80 2.13 -17.75
N GLU A 268 -13.98 2.07 -17.14
CA GLU A 268 -15.20 2.68 -17.69
C GLU A 268 -15.14 4.20 -17.75
N SER A 269 -14.27 4.81 -16.99
CA SER A 269 -13.99 6.25 -17.02
C SER A 269 -12.50 6.51 -17.02
N LEU A 270 -12.04 7.29 -18.00
CA LEU A 270 -10.65 7.75 -18.10
C LEU A 270 -10.31 8.88 -17.12
N ILE A 271 -11.31 9.46 -16.47
CA ILE A 271 -11.15 10.44 -15.40
C ILE A 271 -11.70 9.82 -14.12
N GLN A 272 -10.84 9.59 -13.15
CA GLN A 272 -11.19 9.05 -11.85
C GLN A 272 -11.06 10.12 -10.78
N LYS A 273 -12.11 10.28 -9.99
CA LYS A 273 -12.08 11.19 -8.83
C LYS A 273 -11.88 10.36 -7.56
N VAL A 274 -10.74 10.60 -6.90
CA VAL A 274 -10.37 9.89 -5.68
C VAL A 274 -10.76 10.68 -4.42
N THR A 275 -10.70 10.00 -3.28
CA THR A 275 -11.03 10.56 -1.97
C THR A 275 -9.89 11.38 -1.36
N LEU A 276 -8.66 11.30 -1.94
CA LEU A 276 -7.50 12.02 -1.45
C LEU A 276 -7.72 13.54 -1.49
N ASP A 277 -7.19 14.20 -0.48
CA ASP A 277 -7.06 15.65 -0.39
C ASP A 277 -5.61 16.01 -0.72
N LYS A 278 -5.42 16.76 -1.82
CA LYS A 278 -4.10 17.16 -2.32
C LYS A 278 -3.36 18.03 -1.32
N GLU A 279 -4.01 19.08 -0.79
CA GLU A 279 -3.39 20.03 0.12
C GLU A 279 -2.97 19.33 1.43
N LEU A 280 -3.85 18.51 1.99
CA LEU A 280 -3.57 17.71 3.17
C LEU A 280 -2.39 16.76 2.93
N THR A 281 -2.38 16.03 1.81
CA THR A 281 -1.32 15.09 1.45
C THR A 281 0.04 15.78 1.34
N GLU A 282 0.11 16.93 0.66
CA GLU A 282 1.35 17.70 0.52
C GLU A 282 1.84 18.26 1.88
N LYS A 283 0.92 18.70 2.73
CA LYS A 283 1.25 19.19 4.08
C LYS A 283 1.84 18.08 4.94
N ILE A 284 1.23 16.89 4.93
CA ILE A 284 1.71 15.75 5.69
C ILE A 284 3.05 15.26 5.13
N ARG A 285 3.24 15.22 3.80
CA ARG A 285 4.53 14.85 3.21
C ARG A 285 5.67 15.77 3.67
N LYS A 286 5.42 17.07 3.78
CA LYS A 286 6.41 18.02 4.34
C LYS A 286 6.74 17.70 5.80
N ILE A 287 5.76 17.28 6.61
CA ILE A 287 5.98 16.83 7.99
C ILE A 287 6.89 15.59 7.99
N VAL A 288 6.56 14.58 7.19
CA VAL A 288 7.37 13.35 7.08
C VAL A 288 8.78 13.67 6.65
N LYS A 289 8.96 14.43 5.56
CA LYS A 289 10.28 14.80 5.02
C LYS A 289 11.15 15.49 6.08
N ARG A 290 10.63 16.50 6.76
CA ARG A 290 11.37 17.24 7.81
C ARG A 290 11.76 16.31 8.96
N ASN A 291 10.84 15.49 9.46
CA ASN A 291 11.16 14.58 10.56
C ASN A 291 12.18 13.51 10.17
N ILE A 292 12.15 13.00 8.93
CA ILE A 292 13.17 12.09 8.44
C ILE A 292 14.54 12.78 8.35
N GLU A 293 14.60 14.03 7.88
CA GLU A 293 15.86 14.80 7.85
C GLU A 293 16.46 14.96 9.26
N ASP A 294 15.63 15.26 10.27
CA ASP A 294 16.05 15.36 11.67
C ASP A 294 16.56 14.02 12.24
N LEU A 295 16.03 12.88 11.75
CA LEU A 295 16.35 11.54 12.25
C LEU A 295 17.41 10.80 11.43
N LYS A 296 17.87 11.33 10.30
CA LYS A 296 18.97 10.76 9.49
C LYS A 296 20.23 10.42 10.33
N PRO A 297 20.67 11.26 11.30
CA PRO A 297 21.80 10.92 12.15
C PRO A 297 21.62 9.65 12.99
N LYS A 298 20.37 9.22 13.21
CA LYS A 298 20.02 7.98 13.90
C LYS A 298 19.68 6.83 12.95
N ASN A 299 20.14 6.90 11.73
CA ASN A 299 19.91 5.93 10.67
C ASN A 299 18.42 5.66 10.39
N ALA A 300 17.54 6.67 10.46
CA ALA A 300 16.16 6.59 10.01
C ALA A 300 16.01 7.33 8.68
N LYS A 301 15.61 6.61 7.61
CA LYS A 301 15.64 7.14 6.23
C LYS A 301 14.28 7.19 5.57
N ASN A 302 13.32 6.35 6.00
CA ASN A 302 12.01 6.25 5.37
C ASN A 302 10.88 6.43 6.38
N GLY A 303 9.78 6.98 5.90
CA GLY A 303 8.55 7.13 6.67
C GLY A 303 7.33 7.06 5.77
N ALA A 304 6.26 6.48 6.28
CA ALA A 304 4.99 6.37 5.58
C ALA A 304 3.84 6.80 6.50
N VAL A 305 2.82 7.42 5.92
CA VAL A 305 1.61 7.85 6.64
C VAL A 305 0.38 7.52 5.83
N ALA A 306 -0.64 6.97 6.49
CA ALA A 306 -1.98 6.79 5.97
C ALA A 306 -2.98 7.54 6.83
N VAL A 307 -3.84 8.34 6.21
CA VAL A 307 -4.95 9.05 6.87
C VAL A 307 -6.27 8.55 6.32
N ILE A 308 -7.13 8.09 7.21
CA ILE A 308 -8.45 7.52 6.89
C ILE A 308 -9.53 8.34 7.55
N LYS A 309 -10.49 8.83 6.77
CA LYS A 309 -11.71 9.47 7.27
C LYS A 309 -12.72 8.40 7.70
N LEU A 310 -13.34 8.60 8.85
CA LEU A 310 -14.29 7.69 9.45
C LEU A 310 -15.70 8.30 9.49
N PRO A 311 -16.74 7.48 9.55
CA PRO A 311 -16.72 5.99 9.54
C PRO A 311 -16.65 5.36 8.15
N GLU A 312 -16.58 6.13 7.06
CA GLU A 312 -16.68 5.67 5.67
C GLU A 312 -15.43 4.93 5.18
N ASN A 313 -14.31 4.96 5.92
CA ASN A 313 -12.99 4.46 5.56
C ASN A 313 -12.43 5.08 4.25
N GLU A 314 -12.70 6.37 4.00
CA GLU A 314 -12.14 7.11 2.87
C GLU A 314 -10.65 7.45 3.12
N LEU A 315 -9.79 7.13 2.17
CA LEU A 315 -8.39 7.54 2.21
C LEU A 315 -8.27 9.04 1.94
N LEU A 316 -7.83 9.83 2.93
CA LEU A 316 -7.64 11.28 2.80
C LEU A 316 -6.24 11.66 2.36
N ALA A 317 -5.22 10.97 2.87
CA ALA A 317 -3.82 11.20 2.50
C ALA A 317 -3.03 9.90 2.53
N LEU A 318 -2.12 9.76 1.56
CA LEU A 318 -1.22 8.62 1.40
C LEU A 318 0.20 9.13 1.18
N ILE A 319 1.09 8.79 2.06
CA ILE A 319 2.52 9.10 1.95
C ILE A 319 3.30 7.80 2.08
N GLY A 320 3.84 7.29 0.97
CA GLY A 320 4.62 6.05 0.93
C GLY A 320 6.13 6.28 1.03
N SER A 321 6.56 7.53 0.92
CA SER A 321 7.96 7.95 0.97
C SER A 321 8.07 9.42 1.40
N PRO A 322 9.15 9.83 2.09
CA PRO A 322 9.36 11.22 2.46
C PRO A 322 9.56 12.14 1.24
N ASP A 323 10.22 11.65 0.19
CA ASP A 323 10.49 12.42 -1.03
C ASP A 323 10.65 11.49 -2.25
N PRO A 324 9.55 11.12 -2.92
CA PRO A 324 9.60 10.20 -4.06
C PRO A 324 10.34 10.78 -5.28
N GLN A 325 10.61 12.08 -5.29
CA GLN A 325 11.36 12.77 -6.35
C GLN A 325 12.88 12.66 -6.15
N SER A 326 13.31 12.34 -4.93
CA SER A 326 14.74 12.20 -4.58
C SER A 326 15.35 10.95 -5.24
N SER A 327 16.65 11.06 -5.56
CA SER A 327 17.47 9.93 -5.99
C SER A 327 18.01 9.09 -4.83
N GLU A 328 17.69 9.43 -3.59
CA GLU A 328 18.13 8.66 -2.42
C GLU A 328 17.58 7.23 -2.47
N THR A 329 18.42 6.28 -2.07
CA THR A 329 18.08 4.86 -2.06
C THR A 329 16.86 4.60 -1.16
N GLY A 330 15.87 3.90 -1.68
CA GLY A 330 14.63 3.56 -0.96
C GLY A 330 13.50 4.57 -1.10
N TYR A 331 13.74 5.80 -1.58
CA TYR A 331 12.70 6.83 -1.69
C TYR A 331 11.68 6.60 -2.82
N LYS A 332 12.02 5.76 -3.80
CA LYS A 332 11.11 5.29 -4.86
C LYS A 332 10.26 4.08 -4.45
N ILE A 333 10.40 3.60 -3.20
CA ILE A 333 9.64 2.45 -2.69
C ILE A 333 8.41 2.96 -1.93
N ASN A 334 7.23 2.49 -2.34
CA ASN A 334 5.99 2.75 -1.59
C ASN A 334 5.94 1.88 -0.33
N MET A 335 6.27 2.47 0.83
CA MET A 335 6.28 1.76 2.11
C MET A 335 4.88 1.52 2.70
N LEU A 336 3.83 2.15 2.16
CA LEU A 336 2.45 1.89 2.60
C LEU A 336 2.03 0.42 2.44
N ASN A 337 2.55 -0.26 1.40
CA ASN A 337 2.16 -1.62 1.01
C ASN A 337 3.25 -2.66 1.30
N LYS A 338 4.30 -2.29 2.04
CA LYS A 338 5.38 -3.24 2.37
C LYS A 338 5.14 -3.86 3.73
N PRO A 339 4.93 -5.19 3.80
CA PRO A 339 4.81 -5.88 5.08
C PRO A 339 6.06 -5.70 5.94
N ARG A 340 5.86 -5.37 7.21
CA ARG A 340 6.89 -5.18 8.23
C ARG A 340 6.39 -5.71 9.58
N PRO A 341 7.28 -6.18 10.46
CA PRO A 341 6.91 -6.57 11.82
C PRO A 341 6.22 -5.42 12.54
N ILE A 342 4.97 -5.64 12.99
CA ILE A 342 4.10 -4.59 13.53
C ILE A 342 4.35 -4.27 15.01
N GLY A 343 5.20 -5.04 15.68
CA GLY A 343 5.47 -4.83 17.11
C GLY A 343 4.21 -4.86 17.96
N SER A 344 4.20 -4.09 19.01
CA SER A 344 3.10 -4.04 19.97
C SER A 344 1.76 -3.52 19.45
N THR A 345 1.65 -3.14 18.17
CA THR A 345 0.35 -2.73 17.60
C THR A 345 -0.63 -3.91 17.47
N VAL A 346 -0.16 -5.14 17.54
CA VAL A 346 -1.03 -6.35 17.57
C VAL A 346 -1.84 -6.46 18.87
N LYS A 347 -1.38 -5.89 19.98
CA LYS A 347 -1.93 -6.13 21.33
C LYS A 347 -3.42 -5.78 21.46
N PRO A 348 -3.94 -4.67 20.96
CA PRO A 348 -5.38 -4.38 21.05
C PRO A 348 -6.27 -5.50 20.54
N PHE A 349 -5.87 -6.19 19.48
CA PHE A 349 -6.62 -7.32 18.90
C PHE A 349 -6.59 -8.56 19.82
N ILE A 350 -5.45 -8.83 20.46
CA ILE A 350 -5.31 -9.93 21.43
C ILE A 350 -6.21 -9.67 22.65
N TYR A 351 -6.18 -8.44 23.18
CA TYR A 351 -7.01 -8.06 24.34
C TYR A 351 -8.49 -8.01 23.97
N LEU A 352 -8.86 -7.59 22.75
CA LEU A 352 -10.23 -7.65 22.27
C LEU A 352 -10.77 -9.09 22.35
N LYS A 353 -10.02 -10.06 21.82
CA LYS A 353 -10.40 -11.48 21.86
C LYS A 353 -10.45 -12.04 23.29
N ALA A 354 -9.61 -11.54 24.18
CA ALA A 354 -9.62 -11.91 25.57
C ALA A 354 -10.88 -11.38 26.30
N PHE A 355 -11.29 -10.16 25.99
CA PHE A 355 -12.52 -9.58 26.57
C PHE A 355 -13.78 -10.26 26.03
N GLU A 356 -13.80 -10.65 24.75
CA GLU A 356 -14.89 -11.47 24.19
C GLU A 356 -15.00 -12.84 24.87
N LYS A 357 -13.88 -13.42 25.30
CA LYS A 357 -13.87 -14.74 25.91
C LYS A 357 -14.43 -14.70 27.37
N ASP A 358 -13.97 -13.80 28.20
CA ASP A 358 -14.49 -13.55 29.58
C ASP A 358 -13.58 -12.67 30.43
N LEU A 359 -12.39 -12.31 29.95
CA LEU A 359 -11.52 -11.42 30.73
C LEU A 359 -12.09 -9.98 30.73
N ARG A 360 -11.62 -9.19 31.68
CA ARG A 360 -12.03 -7.78 31.83
C ARG A 360 -10.81 -6.91 32.09
N PRO A 361 -10.87 -5.60 31.82
CA PRO A 361 -9.79 -4.67 32.15
C PRO A 361 -9.24 -4.80 33.55
N TYR A 362 -10.08 -5.04 34.54
CA TYR A 362 -9.70 -5.23 35.95
C TYR A 362 -9.09 -6.61 36.27
N THR A 363 -9.11 -7.57 35.33
CA THR A 363 -8.53 -8.90 35.57
C THR A 363 -7.03 -8.78 35.79
N LEU A 364 -6.54 -9.35 36.88
CA LEU A 364 -5.12 -9.36 37.22
C LEU A 364 -4.39 -10.45 36.46
N VAL A 365 -3.21 -10.11 35.99
CA VAL A 365 -2.26 -10.99 35.33
C VAL A 365 -0.87 -10.75 35.91
N ASP A 366 -0.11 -11.83 36.06
CA ASP A 366 1.23 -11.75 36.62
C ASP A 366 2.27 -11.30 35.57
N ASP A 367 2.97 -10.19 35.85
CA ASP A 367 4.08 -9.66 35.05
C ASP A 367 5.41 -10.01 35.73
N ARG A 368 5.80 -11.28 35.67
CA ARG A 368 7.08 -11.81 36.16
C ARG A 368 7.78 -12.59 35.03
N GLU A 369 9.06 -12.85 35.20
CA GLU A 369 9.80 -13.69 34.25
C GLU A 369 9.16 -15.08 34.19
N TYR A 370 8.88 -15.53 32.97
CA TYR A 370 8.28 -16.83 32.72
C TYR A 370 8.99 -17.51 31.55
N LYS A 371 9.23 -18.83 31.69
CA LYS A 371 9.83 -19.65 30.66
C LYS A 371 8.74 -20.36 29.87
N TYR A 372 8.57 -20.03 28.63
CA TYR A 372 7.77 -20.80 27.69
C TYR A 372 8.64 -21.78 26.94
N ILE A 373 8.10 -22.93 26.60
CA ILE A 373 8.73 -23.86 25.67
C ILE A 373 7.98 -23.79 24.37
N THR A 374 8.68 -23.38 23.30
CA THR A 374 8.10 -23.34 21.96
C THR A 374 7.77 -24.74 21.46
N ALA A 375 6.88 -24.87 20.46
CA ALA A 375 6.51 -26.16 19.86
C ALA A 375 7.71 -26.98 19.34
N ILE A 376 8.82 -26.30 19.04
CA ILE A 376 10.08 -26.92 18.58
C ILE A 376 11.10 -27.15 19.74
N GLY A 377 10.66 -27.01 21.01
CA GLY A 377 11.46 -27.33 22.18
C GLY A 377 12.44 -26.26 22.65
N PHE A 378 12.48 -25.07 22.02
CA PHE A 378 13.35 -23.99 22.48
C PHE A 378 12.69 -23.15 23.59
N PRO A 379 13.46 -22.76 24.61
CA PRO A 379 12.95 -21.88 25.65
C PRO A 379 12.75 -20.46 25.13
N PHE A 380 11.62 -19.87 25.44
CA PHE A 380 11.27 -18.48 25.14
C PHE A 380 10.99 -17.72 26.42
N TYR A 381 11.73 -16.63 26.65
CA TYR A 381 11.60 -15.76 27.82
C TYR A 381 11.13 -14.38 27.37
N PRO A 382 9.83 -14.10 27.40
CA PRO A 382 9.34 -12.76 27.07
C PRO A 382 9.85 -11.75 28.10
N LYS A 383 10.34 -10.60 27.62
CA LYS A 383 10.80 -9.49 28.45
C LYS A 383 10.03 -8.23 28.10
N ASN A 384 9.72 -7.42 29.13
CA ASN A 384 9.20 -6.08 28.90
C ASN A 384 10.28 -5.21 28.22
N PHE A 385 9.86 -4.14 27.54
CA PHE A 385 10.76 -3.27 26.78
C PHE A 385 11.87 -2.65 27.65
N ASP A 386 11.54 -2.32 28.90
CA ASP A 386 12.46 -1.74 29.89
C ASP A 386 13.18 -2.79 30.77
N TYR A 387 12.99 -4.08 30.48
CA TYR A 387 13.54 -5.21 31.25
C TYR A 387 13.08 -5.26 32.72
N LYS A 388 11.99 -4.58 33.08
CA LYS A 388 11.43 -4.60 34.43
C LYS A 388 10.14 -5.36 34.48
N TYR A 389 9.90 -6.03 35.62
CA TYR A 389 8.65 -6.72 35.92
C TYR A 389 7.90 -5.98 37.04
N ARG A 390 6.57 -5.98 36.97
CA ARG A 390 5.68 -5.22 37.87
C ARG A 390 4.91 -6.09 38.84
N GLY A 391 5.08 -7.42 38.77
CA GLY A 391 4.27 -8.34 39.54
C GLY A 391 2.82 -8.41 39.04
N GLU A 392 1.84 -8.54 39.90
CA GLU A 392 0.44 -8.55 39.46
C GLU A 392 -0.03 -7.17 39.01
N VAL A 393 -0.55 -7.12 37.77
CA VAL A 393 -1.09 -5.91 37.16
C VAL A 393 -2.45 -6.18 36.51
N SER A 394 -3.32 -5.17 36.42
CA SER A 394 -4.57 -5.31 35.68
C SER A 394 -4.30 -5.36 34.17
N LEU A 395 -5.20 -5.99 33.40
CA LEU A 395 -5.12 -5.98 31.93
C LEU A 395 -5.23 -4.56 31.38
N HIS A 396 -5.98 -3.68 32.06
CA HIS A 396 -6.01 -2.24 31.75
C HIS A 396 -4.61 -1.64 31.83
N TYR A 397 -3.92 -1.79 32.94
CA TYR A 397 -2.55 -1.29 33.09
C TYR A 397 -1.58 -1.93 32.09
N ALA A 398 -1.71 -3.25 31.89
CA ALA A 398 -0.83 -3.99 31.00
C ALA A 398 -0.94 -3.53 29.54
N LEU A 399 -2.16 -3.30 29.02
CA LEU A 399 -2.37 -2.81 27.65
C LEU A 399 -1.99 -1.33 27.53
N SER A 400 -2.36 -0.48 28.50
CA SER A 400 -2.01 0.95 28.50
C SER A 400 -0.50 1.18 28.48
N ASN A 401 0.27 0.35 29.22
CA ASN A 401 1.74 0.43 29.25
C ASN A 401 2.43 -0.55 28.30
N SER A 402 1.65 -1.23 27.43
CA SER A 402 2.18 -2.10 26.38
C SER A 402 3.10 -3.22 26.90
N LEU A 403 2.82 -3.79 28.08
CA LEU A 403 3.65 -4.83 28.67
C LEU A 403 3.66 -6.09 27.79
N ASN A 404 4.81 -6.76 27.73
CA ASN A 404 5.00 -7.93 26.87
C ASN A 404 4.58 -9.23 27.58
N VAL A 405 5.05 -9.45 28.80
CA VAL A 405 4.78 -10.71 29.54
C VAL A 405 3.28 -10.93 29.76
N PRO A 406 2.49 -9.93 30.23
CA PRO A 406 1.06 -10.06 30.33
C PRO A 406 0.39 -10.40 28.99
N THR A 407 0.84 -9.79 27.89
CA THR A 407 0.24 -10.04 26.58
C THR A 407 0.48 -11.47 26.09
N VAL A 408 1.66 -12.04 26.33
CA VAL A 408 1.95 -13.45 25.99
C VAL A 408 1.02 -14.38 26.78
N LYS A 409 0.83 -14.12 28.08
CA LYS A 409 -0.10 -14.92 28.92
C LYS A 409 -1.55 -14.78 28.46
N VAL A 410 -1.98 -13.60 28.05
CA VAL A 410 -3.31 -13.37 27.47
C VAL A 410 -3.48 -14.14 26.17
N LEU A 411 -2.47 -14.12 25.28
CA LEU A 411 -2.51 -14.88 24.03
C LEU A 411 -2.57 -16.40 24.30
N GLU A 412 -1.80 -16.90 25.24
CA GLU A 412 -1.87 -18.30 25.68
C GLU A 412 -3.26 -18.65 26.20
N TYR A 413 -3.86 -17.78 27.02
CA TYR A 413 -5.22 -17.96 27.55
C TYR A 413 -6.30 -18.03 26.46
N ILE A 414 -6.27 -17.16 25.46
CA ILE A 414 -7.21 -17.21 24.34
C ILE A 414 -6.95 -18.38 23.42
N GLY A 415 -5.71 -18.84 23.32
CA GLY A 415 -5.23 -19.92 22.44
C GLY A 415 -4.77 -19.43 21.08
N LEU A 416 -3.63 -19.93 20.60
CA LEU A 416 -3.04 -19.54 19.30
C LEU A 416 -3.98 -19.84 18.13
N GLU A 417 -4.56 -21.04 18.07
CA GLU A 417 -5.49 -21.44 17.00
C GLU A 417 -6.71 -20.49 16.93
N GLY A 418 -7.26 -20.09 18.09
CA GLY A 418 -8.35 -19.12 18.14
C GLY A 418 -7.97 -17.76 17.56
N PHE A 419 -6.74 -17.30 17.85
CA PHE A 419 -6.24 -16.05 17.33
C PHE A 419 -5.88 -16.13 15.84
N TYR A 420 -5.35 -17.27 15.36
CA TYR A 420 -5.11 -17.51 13.95
C TYR A 420 -6.40 -17.49 13.13
N ASN A 421 -7.44 -18.18 13.62
CA ASN A 421 -8.75 -18.13 12.99
C ASN A 421 -9.32 -16.69 12.91
N PHE A 422 -9.09 -15.88 13.95
CA PHE A 422 -9.47 -14.48 13.93
C PHE A 422 -8.73 -13.70 12.84
N LEU A 423 -7.42 -13.87 12.71
CA LEU A 423 -6.62 -13.20 11.66
C LEU A 423 -7.06 -13.63 10.26
N GLU A 424 -7.16 -14.93 10.00
CA GLU A 424 -7.41 -15.47 8.65
C GLU A 424 -8.88 -15.36 8.23
N LYS A 425 -9.82 -15.69 9.13
CA LYS A 425 -11.24 -15.79 8.77
C LYS A 425 -12.02 -14.52 9.06
N ASP A 426 -11.73 -13.86 10.19
CA ASP A 426 -12.46 -12.64 10.57
C ASP A 426 -11.86 -11.42 9.89
N LEU A 427 -10.53 -11.23 9.93
CA LEU A 427 -9.86 -10.11 9.29
C LEU A 427 -9.50 -10.36 7.82
N GLU A 428 -9.57 -11.62 7.34
CA GLU A 428 -9.14 -12.02 5.98
C GLU A 428 -7.68 -11.61 5.70
N PHE A 429 -6.85 -11.73 6.74
CA PHE A 429 -5.44 -11.37 6.67
C PHE A 429 -4.64 -12.48 5.98
N GLU A 430 -3.88 -12.10 4.95
CA GLU A 430 -2.92 -12.97 4.28
C GLU A 430 -1.54 -12.77 4.89
N SER A 431 -1.07 -13.77 5.65
CA SER A 431 0.24 -13.72 6.31
C SER A 431 1.39 -13.92 5.33
N VAL A 432 2.53 -13.27 5.61
CA VAL A 432 3.76 -13.42 4.80
C VAL A 432 4.36 -14.82 4.93
N GLN A 433 4.20 -15.45 6.10
CA GLN A 433 4.61 -16.80 6.40
C GLN A 433 3.44 -17.58 6.99
N ASP A 434 3.58 -18.88 7.08
CA ASP A 434 2.64 -19.73 7.80
C ASP A 434 2.52 -19.25 9.26
N LEU A 435 1.29 -19.05 9.74
CA LEU A 435 1.03 -18.51 11.08
C LEU A 435 1.65 -19.36 12.19
N ASP A 436 1.78 -20.67 11.97
CA ASP A 436 2.43 -21.58 12.91
C ASP A 436 3.91 -21.26 13.14
N ASN A 437 4.57 -20.56 12.23
CA ASN A 437 5.96 -20.13 12.42
C ASN A 437 6.12 -18.99 13.42
N TYR A 438 5.06 -18.20 13.66
CA TYR A 438 5.12 -17.06 14.57
C TYR A 438 4.94 -17.46 16.04
N GLN A 439 4.19 -18.51 16.32
CA GLN A 439 3.92 -19.01 17.68
C GLN A 439 3.50 -17.87 18.65
N LEU A 440 3.84 -17.95 19.92
CA LEU A 440 3.61 -16.91 20.92
C LEU A 440 4.34 -15.58 20.61
N GLY A 441 5.29 -15.60 19.69
CA GLY A 441 5.96 -14.38 19.19
C GLY A 441 4.97 -13.34 18.63
N ILE A 442 3.80 -13.76 18.17
CA ILE A 442 2.73 -12.83 17.72
C ILE A 442 2.41 -11.79 18.80
N ALA A 443 2.37 -12.18 20.08
CA ALA A 443 2.13 -11.25 21.19
C ALA A 443 3.16 -10.11 21.27
N LEU A 444 4.36 -10.33 20.69
CA LEU A 444 5.44 -9.35 20.62
C LEU A 444 5.49 -8.64 19.27
N GLY A 445 4.57 -8.99 18.35
CA GLY A 445 4.39 -8.33 17.07
C GLY A 445 5.43 -8.68 16.01
N VAL A 446 5.90 -9.94 15.99
CA VAL A 446 6.72 -10.46 14.87
C VAL A 446 5.91 -10.64 13.59
N LEU A 447 4.58 -10.59 13.68
CA LEU A 447 3.67 -10.65 12.54
C LEU A 447 3.91 -9.45 11.61
N GLU A 448 4.05 -9.71 10.30
CA GLU A 448 4.28 -8.67 9.32
C GLU A 448 2.97 -8.23 8.68
N MET A 449 2.70 -6.92 8.71
CA MET A 449 1.58 -6.28 7.99
C MET A 449 2.06 -5.03 7.27
N SER A 450 1.38 -4.65 6.21
CA SER A 450 1.56 -3.34 5.59
C SER A 450 0.91 -2.25 6.45
N LEU A 451 1.34 -0.99 6.28
CA LEU A 451 0.71 0.13 7.00
C LEU A 451 -0.76 0.30 6.62
N LEU A 452 -1.11 0.08 5.35
CA LEU A 452 -2.51 0.16 4.91
C LEU A 452 -3.37 -0.94 5.53
N ASP A 453 -2.90 -2.19 5.55
CA ASP A 453 -3.65 -3.31 6.16
C ASP A 453 -3.82 -3.10 7.64
N LEU A 454 -2.74 -2.75 8.37
CA LEU A 454 -2.80 -2.48 9.79
C LEU A 454 -3.76 -1.32 10.10
N SER A 455 -3.69 -0.23 9.33
CA SER A 455 -4.61 0.91 9.49
C SER A 455 -6.06 0.52 9.20
N LYS A 456 -6.32 -0.28 8.15
CA LYS A 456 -7.64 -0.83 7.84
C LYS A 456 -8.19 -1.63 9.03
N TYR A 457 -7.42 -2.55 9.59
CA TYR A 457 -7.88 -3.36 10.72
C TYR A 457 -8.11 -2.52 11.99
N PHE A 458 -7.30 -1.50 12.22
CA PHE A 458 -7.51 -0.60 13.36
C PHE A 458 -8.81 0.22 13.24
N THR A 459 -9.39 0.40 12.04
CA THR A 459 -10.68 1.09 11.89
C THR A 459 -11.83 0.37 12.60
N ILE A 460 -11.67 -0.91 12.97
CA ILE A 460 -12.64 -1.68 13.76
C ILE A 460 -12.95 -0.97 15.08
N PHE A 461 -11.94 -0.38 15.73
CA PHE A 461 -12.08 0.25 17.02
C PHE A 461 -12.93 1.53 17.00
N PRO A 462 -12.67 2.53 16.12
CA PRO A 462 -13.55 3.69 16.01
C PRO A 462 -14.87 3.41 15.27
N ASN A 463 -15.03 2.24 14.62
CA ASN A 463 -16.24 1.84 13.89
C ASN A 463 -17.08 0.79 14.66
N ASP A 464 -17.04 0.77 15.98
CA ASP A 464 -17.87 -0.10 16.85
C ASP A 464 -17.82 -1.59 16.48
N GLY A 465 -16.65 -2.08 16.11
CA GLY A 465 -16.43 -3.48 15.76
C GLY A 465 -16.74 -3.84 14.31
N ILE A 466 -17.00 -2.86 13.44
CA ILE A 466 -17.29 -3.08 12.03
C ILE A 466 -16.05 -2.83 11.19
N LEU A 467 -15.62 -3.83 10.42
CA LEU A 467 -14.59 -3.72 9.41
C LEU A 467 -15.22 -3.30 8.08
N ARG A 468 -14.64 -2.28 7.46
CA ARG A 468 -14.97 -1.78 6.13
C ARG A 468 -13.74 -1.73 5.25
N GLU A 469 -13.92 -1.92 3.93
CA GLU A 469 -12.84 -1.74 2.97
C GLU A 469 -12.42 -0.26 2.89
N LEU A 470 -11.14 -0.04 2.58
CA LEU A 470 -10.60 1.29 2.32
C LEU A 470 -11.12 1.80 0.98
N LYS A 471 -11.67 3.01 0.97
CA LYS A 471 -12.20 3.66 -0.23
C LYS A 471 -11.19 4.65 -0.78
N ILE A 472 -10.83 4.48 -2.06
CA ILE A 472 -9.99 5.43 -2.79
C ILE A 472 -10.78 6.20 -3.85
N CYS A 473 -11.84 5.63 -4.43
CA CYS A 473 -12.70 6.28 -5.42
C CYS A 473 -13.96 6.85 -4.80
N GLN A 474 -14.39 8.04 -5.25
CA GLN A 474 -15.67 8.66 -4.81
C GLN A 474 -16.90 7.98 -5.43
N SER A 475 -16.72 7.35 -6.60
CA SER A 475 -17.82 6.72 -7.37
C SER A 475 -18.22 5.33 -6.91
N ASP A 476 -17.53 4.77 -5.93
CA ASP A 476 -17.86 3.45 -5.38
C ASP A 476 -19.18 3.50 -4.61
N GLY A 477 -20.27 3.70 -5.36
CA GLY A 477 -21.65 3.66 -4.87
C GLY A 477 -22.09 2.26 -4.40
N ASN A 478 -21.22 1.28 -4.43
CA ASN A 478 -21.42 -0.01 -3.81
C ASN A 478 -21.26 0.14 -2.30
N LEU A 479 -22.30 -0.21 -1.57
CA LEU A 479 -22.25 -0.51 -0.15
C LEU A 479 -20.97 -1.30 0.10
N SER A 480 -20.00 -0.68 0.77
CA SER A 480 -18.81 -1.42 1.22
C SER A 480 -19.32 -2.61 2.01
N LEU A 481 -18.83 -3.81 1.70
CA LEU A 481 -19.15 -4.99 2.48
C LEU A 481 -18.73 -4.68 3.92
N GLU A 482 -19.74 -4.51 4.78
CA GLU A 482 -19.54 -4.31 6.22
C GLU A 482 -19.46 -5.69 6.87
N LYS A 483 -18.38 -5.93 7.59
CA LYS A 483 -18.20 -7.18 8.31
C LYS A 483 -18.14 -6.88 9.81
N LYS A 484 -19.09 -7.41 10.56
CA LYS A 484 -19.05 -7.31 12.04
C LYS A 484 -17.96 -8.24 12.55
N ILE A 485 -16.93 -7.67 13.20
CA ILE A 485 -15.78 -8.37 13.75
C ILE A 485 -15.92 -8.59 15.25
N ALA A 486 -16.46 -7.61 15.96
CA ALA A 486 -16.62 -7.65 17.41
C ALA A 486 -17.92 -6.97 17.86
N ASN A 487 -18.35 -7.23 19.09
CA ASN A 487 -19.46 -6.48 19.66
C ASN A 487 -18.96 -5.13 20.20
N PRO A 488 -19.79 -4.07 20.09
CA PRO A 488 -19.41 -2.71 20.49
C PRO A 488 -18.92 -2.60 21.94
N GLU A 489 -19.51 -3.34 22.88
CA GLU A 489 -19.14 -3.29 24.29
C GLU A 489 -17.67 -3.67 24.54
N TYR A 490 -17.13 -4.66 23.82
CA TYR A 490 -15.70 -5.03 23.93
C TYR A 490 -14.79 -4.04 23.23
N VAL A 491 -15.26 -3.46 22.13
CA VAL A 491 -14.55 -2.39 21.42
C VAL A 491 -14.45 -1.14 22.28
N GLN A 492 -15.53 -0.76 22.97
CA GLN A 492 -15.53 0.37 23.91
C GLN A 492 -14.52 0.15 25.05
N LEU A 493 -14.35 -1.09 25.56
CA LEU A 493 -13.31 -1.41 26.55
C LEU A 493 -11.90 -1.13 25.98
N ILE A 494 -11.62 -1.54 24.75
CA ILE A 494 -10.32 -1.26 24.11
C ILE A 494 -10.13 0.25 23.90
N ASN A 495 -11.13 0.94 23.35
CA ASN A 495 -11.09 2.39 23.14
C ASN A 495 -10.85 3.14 24.47
N ARG A 496 -11.50 2.73 25.53
CA ARG A 496 -11.33 3.33 26.86
C ARG A 496 -9.91 3.18 27.39
N ILE A 497 -9.32 1.98 27.24
CA ILE A 497 -7.93 1.70 27.66
C ILE A 497 -6.94 2.52 26.81
N LEU A 498 -7.12 2.54 25.47
CA LEU A 498 -6.19 3.24 24.59
C LEU A 498 -6.33 4.78 24.65
N ASN A 499 -7.46 5.29 25.13
CA ASN A 499 -7.68 6.71 25.38
C ASN A 499 -7.12 7.15 26.77
N ASP A 500 -6.90 6.23 27.71
CA ASP A 500 -6.43 6.55 29.06
C ASP A 500 -4.94 6.87 29.12
N ARG A 501 -4.62 8.17 29.04
CA ARG A 501 -3.25 8.66 29.16
C ARG A 501 -2.69 8.58 30.59
N LYS A 502 -3.55 8.54 31.61
CA LYS A 502 -3.13 8.52 33.01
C LYS A 502 -2.56 7.17 33.40
N THR A 503 -3.26 6.09 33.08
CA THR A 503 -2.78 4.73 33.31
C THR A 503 -1.57 4.38 32.45
N GLY A 504 -1.51 4.90 31.21
CA GLY A 504 -0.40 4.70 30.27
C GLY A 504 0.84 5.59 30.53
N ILE A 505 0.94 6.26 31.67
CA ILE A 505 2.00 7.25 31.94
C ILE A 505 3.42 6.66 31.94
N GLU A 506 3.60 5.40 32.33
CA GLU A 506 4.90 4.74 32.30
C GLU A 506 5.39 4.50 30.87
N GLN A 507 4.47 4.20 29.95
CA GLN A 507 4.78 4.05 28.52
C GLN A 507 5.12 5.38 27.86
N PHE A 508 4.35 6.44 28.16
CA PHE A 508 4.38 7.67 27.37
C PHE A 508 5.10 8.83 28.06
N GLY A 509 5.16 8.81 29.39
CA GLY A 509 5.72 9.91 30.19
C GLY A 509 4.80 11.13 30.27
N LEU A 510 5.12 12.03 31.20
CA LEU A 510 4.39 13.29 31.41
C LEU A 510 4.63 14.32 30.29
N LYS A 511 5.83 14.32 29.72
CA LYS A 511 6.24 15.21 28.62
C LYS A 511 6.48 14.37 27.37
N SER A 512 5.44 14.21 26.58
CA SER A 512 5.49 13.41 25.36
C SER A 512 4.73 14.10 24.24
N ASP A 513 5.20 13.94 23.01
CA ASP A 513 4.48 14.38 21.80
C ASP A 513 3.08 13.76 21.69
N PHE A 514 2.82 12.66 22.40
CA PHE A 514 1.51 12.04 22.48
C PHE A 514 0.49 12.76 23.38
N ASN A 515 0.89 13.76 24.11
CA ASN A 515 -0.03 14.55 24.96
C ASN A 515 -0.52 15.77 24.16
N LEU A 516 -1.46 15.52 23.24
CA LEU A 516 -2.08 16.55 22.44
C LEU A 516 -3.00 17.44 23.27
N PHE A 517 -3.23 18.67 22.83
CA PHE A 517 -4.12 19.59 23.51
C PHE A 517 -5.60 19.12 23.56
N GLN A 518 -6.06 18.45 22.49
CA GLN A 518 -7.37 17.81 22.44
C GLN A 518 -7.22 16.35 22.89
N GLU A 519 -7.94 15.96 23.93
CA GLU A 519 -7.77 14.64 24.59
C GLU A 519 -8.63 13.52 23.97
N ASN A 520 -9.50 13.84 23.01
CA ASN A 520 -10.43 12.88 22.39
C ASN A 520 -9.74 12.02 21.29
N TYR A 521 -8.73 11.24 21.68
CA TYR A 521 -8.05 10.29 20.80
C TYR A 521 -7.60 9.05 21.54
N ALA A 522 -7.48 7.95 20.83
CA ALA A 522 -6.87 6.70 21.27
C ALA A 522 -5.65 6.39 20.41
N LEU A 523 -4.63 5.73 20.97
CA LEU A 523 -3.45 5.37 20.19
C LEU A 523 -2.77 4.10 20.70
N LYS A 524 -2.04 3.44 19.78
CA LYS A 524 -1.13 2.34 20.10
C LYS A 524 0.19 2.49 19.36
N THR A 525 1.28 2.35 20.08
CA THR A 525 2.63 2.33 19.54
C THR A 525 3.09 0.90 19.27
N GLY A 526 4.00 0.75 18.31
CA GLY A 526 4.73 -0.47 18.02
C GLY A 526 6.22 -0.19 17.81
N THR A 527 7.06 -1.13 18.22
CA THR A 527 8.48 -1.13 17.91
C THR A 527 8.86 -2.57 17.63
N SER A 528 9.45 -2.84 16.46
CA SER A 528 9.94 -4.17 16.16
C SER A 528 11.29 -4.40 16.86
N ARG A 529 11.71 -5.68 16.87
CA ARG A 529 12.98 -6.08 17.47
C ARG A 529 14.13 -5.29 16.85
N ASP A 530 15.10 -4.93 17.67
CA ASP A 530 16.33 -4.22 17.28
C ASP A 530 16.09 -2.88 16.55
N PHE A 531 14.92 -2.24 16.76
CA PHE A 531 14.54 -0.94 16.21
C PHE A 531 14.54 -0.86 14.68
N HIS A 532 14.13 -1.93 13.99
CA HIS A 532 13.96 -1.90 12.53
C HIS A 532 12.74 -1.08 12.11
N ASP A 533 11.65 -1.15 12.89
CA ASP A 533 10.37 -0.51 12.59
C ASP A 533 9.82 0.22 13.81
N SER A 534 9.32 1.41 13.59
CA SER A 534 8.66 2.26 14.56
C SER A 534 7.25 2.57 14.06
N TRP A 535 6.22 2.30 14.87
CA TRP A 535 4.82 2.40 14.49
C TRP A 535 4.01 3.23 15.45
N VAL A 536 3.04 3.96 14.94
CA VAL A 536 1.94 4.54 15.70
C VAL A 536 0.66 4.43 14.89
N ILE A 537 -0.38 3.87 15.48
CA ILE A 537 -1.75 3.98 14.97
C ILE A 537 -2.58 4.69 16.04
N GLY A 538 -3.15 5.82 15.67
CA GLY A 538 -4.03 6.54 16.58
C GLY A 538 -5.22 7.15 15.85
N TYR A 539 -6.31 7.35 16.54
CA TYR A 539 -7.60 7.69 15.97
C TYR A 539 -8.48 8.49 16.90
N THR A 540 -9.41 9.20 16.29
CA THR A 540 -10.65 9.72 16.89
C THR A 540 -11.83 8.98 16.26
N PRO A 541 -13.08 9.17 16.67
CA PRO A 541 -14.22 8.67 15.90
C PRO A 541 -14.36 9.26 14.50
N ASP A 542 -13.69 10.38 14.17
CA ASP A 542 -13.79 11.07 12.90
C ASP A 542 -12.70 10.68 11.88
N PHE A 543 -11.51 10.28 12.36
CA PHE A 543 -10.38 9.89 11.48
C PHE A 543 -9.35 9.03 12.21
N LEU A 544 -8.56 8.29 11.41
CA LEU A 544 -7.43 7.48 11.85
C LEU A 544 -6.15 7.93 11.14
N VAL A 545 -5.06 7.97 11.88
CA VAL A 545 -3.70 8.22 11.40
C VAL A 545 -2.81 7.04 11.72
N GLY A 546 -2.32 6.36 10.68
CA GLY A 546 -1.29 5.34 10.78
C GLY A 546 0.07 5.89 10.33
N VAL A 547 1.11 5.63 11.10
CA VAL A 547 2.50 6.04 10.78
C VAL A 547 3.43 4.86 10.94
N TRP A 548 4.29 4.67 9.95
CA TRP A 548 5.47 3.82 10.00
C TRP A 548 6.74 4.64 9.75
N LEU A 549 7.81 4.29 10.45
CA LEU A 549 9.13 4.86 10.27
C LEU A 549 10.18 3.74 10.39
N GLY A 550 11.16 3.74 9.47
CA GLY A 550 12.18 2.70 9.39
C GLY A 550 13.07 2.87 8.18
N ASN A 551 13.67 1.78 7.70
CA ASN A 551 14.49 1.77 6.51
C ASN A 551 13.94 0.79 5.46
N ALA A 552 13.88 1.20 4.20
CA ALA A 552 13.38 0.36 3.11
C ALA A 552 14.23 -0.91 2.91
N ASP A 553 15.53 -0.81 3.19
CA ASP A 553 16.50 -1.92 3.14
C ASP A 553 16.53 -2.78 4.41
N ASN A 554 15.63 -2.52 5.36
CA ASN A 554 15.53 -3.22 6.64
C ASN A 554 16.78 -3.09 7.54
N THR A 555 17.60 -2.07 7.37
CA THR A 555 18.67 -1.79 8.34
C THR A 555 18.10 -1.20 9.64
N PRO A 556 18.65 -1.55 10.83
CA PRO A 556 18.13 -1.04 12.10
C PRO A 556 18.38 0.47 12.26
N MET A 557 17.50 1.12 12.98
CA MET A 557 17.66 2.50 13.44
C MET A 557 18.35 2.53 14.80
N GLU A 558 18.95 3.65 15.16
CA GLU A 558 19.70 3.81 16.42
C GLU A 558 18.80 4.30 17.56
N GLY A 559 18.26 3.35 18.35
CA GLY A 559 17.48 3.65 19.56
C GLY A 559 16.14 4.38 19.29
N ILE A 560 15.55 4.22 18.11
CA ILE A 560 14.28 4.85 17.73
C ILE A 560 13.12 3.90 18.04
N SER A 561 12.39 4.18 19.11
CA SER A 561 11.14 3.49 19.46
C SER A 561 9.93 4.09 18.73
N GLY A 562 8.76 3.45 18.87
CA GLY A 562 7.48 3.99 18.39
C GLY A 562 7.19 5.40 18.91
N GLN A 563 7.61 5.71 20.12
CA GLN A 563 7.43 7.02 20.72
C GLN A 563 8.32 8.09 20.11
N VAL A 564 9.62 7.80 19.96
CA VAL A 564 10.62 8.80 19.54
C VAL A 564 10.63 9.01 18.02
N GLY A 565 10.27 7.97 17.25
CA GLY A 565 10.29 8.01 15.79
C GLY A 565 8.93 8.36 15.18
N ALA A 566 8.09 7.37 14.97
CA ALA A 566 6.77 7.55 14.37
C ALA A 566 5.87 8.49 15.19
N GLY A 567 6.09 8.59 16.50
CA GLY A 567 5.28 9.39 17.42
C GLY A 567 5.24 10.87 17.09
N ARG A 568 6.37 11.47 16.74
CA ARG A 568 6.42 12.90 16.39
C ARG A 568 5.70 13.18 15.07
N ILE A 569 5.91 12.32 14.06
CA ILE A 569 5.21 12.44 12.77
C ILE A 569 3.69 12.30 13.00
N TRP A 570 3.30 11.34 13.82
CA TRP A 570 1.89 11.12 14.17
C TRP A 570 1.29 12.33 14.88
N ALA A 571 1.95 12.86 15.91
CA ALA A 571 1.47 13.99 16.68
C ALA A 571 1.25 15.24 15.81
N GLU A 572 2.23 15.59 14.97
CA GLU A 572 2.12 16.73 14.06
C GLU A 572 1.01 16.52 13.01
N THR A 573 0.83 15.28 12.52
CA THR A 573 -0.25 14.93 11.59
C THR A 573 -1.61 15.04 12.27
N MET A 574 -1.74 14.53 13.50
CA MET A 574 -2.95 14.65 14.30
C MET A 574 -3.32 16.12 14.56
N GLU A 575 -2.35 16.96 14.92
CA GLU A 575 -2.61 18.41 15.13
C GLU A 575 -3.13 19.07 13.87
N VAL A 576 -2.64 18.71 12.68
CA VAL A 576 -3.18 19.19 11.40
C VAL A 576 -4.65 18.79 11.24
N LEU A 577 -4.98 17.52 11.51
CA LEU A 577 -6.33 16.99 11.35
C LEU A 577 -7.29 17.49 12.42
N LEU A 578 -6.87 17.57 13.68
CA LEU A 578 -7.67 18.09 14.79
C LEU A 578 -8.08 19.57 14.58
N ASN A 579 -7.29 20.32 13.80
CA ASN A 579 -7.58 21.71 13.42
C ASN A 579 -8.15 21.85 12.00
N SER A 580 -8.58 20.76 11.36
CA SER A 580 -9.18 20.74 10.02
C SER A 580 -10.70 20.55 10.06
N GLU A 581 -11.34 20.66 8.90
CA GLU A 581 -12.76 20.35 8.70
C GLU A 581 -13.11 18.86 8.90
N TYR A 582 -12.11 17.97 8.86
CA TYR A 582 -12.30 16.54 9.08
C TYR A 582 -12.58 16.19 10.54
N ASN A 583 -12.22 17.08 11.49
CA ASN A 583 -12.50 16.90 12.91
C ASN A 583 -13.89 17.46 13.26
N LYS A 584 -14.88 16.60 13.27
CA LYS A 584 -16.25 16.94 13.73
C LYS A 584 -16.38 16.97 15.25
N LYS A 585 -15.31 16.61 15.96
CA LYS A 585 -15.25 16.51 17.42
C LYS A 585 -16.24 15.49 18.01
N THR A 586 -16.52 14.45 17.22
CA THR A 586 -17.36 13.32 17.70
C THR A 586 -16.71 12.69 18.92
N PRO A 587 -17.38 12.62 20.07
CA PRO A 587 -16.79 11.99 21.26
C PRO A 587 -16.76 10.47 21.08
N PHE A 588 -15.82 9.80 21.80
CA PHE A 588 -15.93 8.37 21.98
C PHE A 588 -17.17 8.04 22.82
N GLU A 589 -17.90 7.01 22.42
CA GLU A 589 -19.01 6.45 23.18
C GLU A 589 -18.49 5.40 24.18
N PHE A 590 -18.94 5.48 25.43
CA PHE A 590 -18.61 4.55 26.52
C PHE A 590 -19.84 4.15 27.33
N ASP A 591 -21.02 4.33 26.74
CA ASP A 591 -22.32 4.10 27.35
C ASP A 591 -22.62 2.63 27.67
N LEU A 592 -21.92 1.69 27.00
CA LEU A 592 -22.01 0.27 27.26
C LEU A 592 -21.09 -0.21 28.40
N LEU A 593 -20.30 0.69 28.99
CA LEU A 593 -19.34 0.36 30.04
C LEU A 593 -19.86 0.72 31.40
N LYS A 594 -19.34 0.02 32.42
CA LYS A 594 -19.53 0.31 33.83
C LYS A 594 -18.20 0.61 34.50
N GLU A 595 -18.16 1.71 35.27
CA GLU A 595 -16.99 2.08 36.07
C GLU A 595 -17.06 1.43 37.44
N PHE A 596 -15.93 0.95 37.96
CA PHE A 596 -15.74 0.38 39.27
C PHE A 596 -14.66 1.17 40.01
N TYR A 597 -14.93 1.53 41.24
CA TYR A 597 -14.04 2.34 42.08
C TYR A 597 -13.54 1.53 43.26
N GLU A 598 -12.24 1.31 43.34
CA GLU A 598 -11.63 0.71 44.51
C GLU A 598 -10.30 1.40 44.85
N LYS A 599 -10.17 1.86 46.11
CA LYS A 599 -8.95 2.46 46.67
C LYS A 599 -8.34 3.57 45.79
N GLY A 600 -9.19 4.35 45.08
CA GLY A 600 -8.75 5.46 44.23
C GLY A 600 -8.35 5.06 42.81
N VAL A 601 -8.52 3.82 42.44
CA VAL A 601 -8.33 3.33 41.04
C VAL A 601 -9.71 3.20 40.39
N VAL A 602 -9.79 3.66 39.13
CA VAL A 602 -10.97 3.47 38.27
C VAL A 602 -10.69 2.33 37.33
N GLU A 603 -11.51 1.31 37.36
CA GLU A 603 -11.47 0.20 36.41
C GLU A 603 -12.79 0.11 35.65
N TYR A 604 -12.76 -0.58 34.54
CA TYR A 604 -13.87 -0.66 33.59
C TYR A 604 -14.30 -2.11 33.38
N GLY A 605 -15.60 -2.31 33.18
CA GLY A 605 -16.18 -3.59 32.80
C GLY A 605 -17.54 -3.40 32.16
N LEU A 606 -18.34 -4.46 32.08
CA LEU A 606 -19.66 -4.45 31.48
C LEU A 606 -20.75 -4.38 32.60
N PRO A 607 -21.97 -3.89 32.28
CA PRO A 607 -23.05 -3.76 33.25
C PRO A 607 -23.42 -5.07 33.97
N GLY A 608 -23.22 -6.23 33.31
CA GLY A 608 -23.48 -7.56 33.89
C GLY A 608 -22.35 -8.14 34.72
N ASP A 609 -21.21 -7.48 34.82
CA ASP A 609 -20.05 -8.00 35.53
C ASP A 609 -20.23 -7.92 37.04
N ASN A 610 -19.86 -9.00 37.76
CA ASN A 610 -19.85 -9.07 39.20
C ASN A 610 -18.45 -8.78 39.76
N TYR A 611 -18.11 -7.49 39.84
CA TYR A 611 -16.80 -7.03 40.32
C TYR A 611 -16.54 -7.38 41.78
N GLU A 612 -17.59 -7.36 42.64
CA GLU A 612 -17.46 -7.73 44.05
C GLU A 612 -17.09 -9.22 44.24
N SER A 613 -17.66 -10.09 43.41
CA SER A 613 -17.28 -11.51 43.40
C SER A 613 -15.81 -11.68 43.01
N TYR A 614 -15.35 -10.94 41.98
CA TYR A 614 -13.95 -10.94 41.57
C TYR A 614 -13.01 -10.47 42.69
N LEU A 615 -13.37 -9.39 43.42
CA LEU A 615 -12.59 -8.90 44.55
C LEU A 615 -12.54 -9.90 45.71
N ASN A 616 -13.62 -10.66 45.93
CA ASN A 616 -13.61 -11.70 46.94
C ASN A 616 -12.67 -12.85 46.61
N VAL A 617 -12.61 -13.26 45.32
CA VAL A 617 -11.63 -14.24 44.86
C VAL A 617 -10.19 -13.72 45.03
N LEU A 618 -9.95 -12.43 44.80
CA LEU A 618 -8.64 -11.82 45.05
C LEU A 618 -8.29 -11.80 46.55
N LYS A 619 -9.27 -11.51 47.42
CA LYS A 619 -9.04 -11.56 48.86
C LYS A 619 -8.72 -12.98 49.34
N GLU A 620 -9.35 -14.00 48.77
CA GLU A 620 -9.03 -15.39 49.02
C GLU A 620 -7.61 -15.74 48.55
N ARG A 621 -7.21 -15.26 47.37
CA ARG A 621 -5.82 -15.35 46.89
C ARG A 621 -4.82 -14.63 47.78
N ASP A 622 -5.24 -13.52 48.43
CA ASP A 622 -4.39 -12.79 49.37
C ASP A 622 -4.12 -13.57 50.68
N LEU A 623 -4.91 -14.58 50.96
CA LEU A 623 -4.66 -15.52 52.02
C LEU A 623 -3.63 -16.60 51.66
N THR A 624 -3.30 -16.77 50.36
CA THR A 624 -2.26 -17.71 49.92
C THR A 624 -0.89 -17.29 50.46
N LEU A 625 -0.16 -18.24 50.96
CA LEU A 625 1.17 -18.03 51.54
C LEU A 625 2.26 -18.23 50.52
N ILE A 626 2.12 -19.24 49.63
CA ILE A 626 3.05 -19.58 48.56
C ILE A 626 2.73 -18.72 47.34
N LEU A 627 3.71 -17.95 46.85
CA LEU A 627 3.62 -17.17 45.65
C LEU A 627 4.08 -17.94 44.41
N HIS A 628 5.06 -18.83 44.57
CA HIS A 628 5.59 -19.70 43.55
C HIS A 628 6.21 -20.96 44.18
N PRO A 629 6.05 -22.16 43.57
CA PRO A 629 5.24 -22.47 42.39
C PRO A 629 3.75 -22.49 42.67
N HIS A 630 2.91 -22.49 41.61
CA HIS A 630 1.48 -22.66 41.70
C HIS A 630 1.06 -24.13 41.76
N ASP A 631 -0.11 -24.41 42.25
CA ASP A 631 -0.64 -25.77 42.21
C ASP A 631 -0.87 -26.24 40.77
N GLY A 632 -0.29 -27.39 40.43
CA GLY A 632 -0.34 -27.96 39.11
C GLY A 632 0.83 -27.59 38.17
N ASP A 633 1.76 -26.73 38.59
CA ASP A 633 2.92 -26.36 37.74
C ASP A 633 3.73 -27.58 37.33
N VAL A 634 4.20 -27.57 36.05
CA VAL A 634 5.00 -28.65 35.46
C VAL A 634 6.38 -28.11 35.11
N PHE A 635 7.42 -28.80 35.55
CA PHE A 635 8.83 -28.47 35.26
C PHE A 635 9.50 -29.64 34.57
N LEU A 636 10.53 -29.36 33.76
CA LEU A 636 11.39 -30.40 33.13
C LEU A 636 12.61 -30.66 34.03
N LEU A 637 12.97 -31.92 34.16
CA LEU A 637 14.18 -32.36 34.87
C LEU A 637 15.37 -32.23 33.92
N GLU A 638 16.22 -31.27 34.17
CA GLU A 638 17.51 -31.10 33.48
C GLU A 638 18.66 -31.20 34.51
N GLU A 639 19.92 -31.34 34.08
CA GLU A 639 21.09 -31.52 34.97
C GLU A 639 21.23 -30.46 36.06
N ASN A 640 20.60 -29.31 35.92
CA ASN A 640 20.63 -28.20 36.90
C ASN A 640 19.28 -27.51 37.10
N THR A 641 18.17 -28.26 37.04
CA THR A 641 16.84 -27.69 37.25
C THR A 641 16.74 -27.11 38.66
N LYS A 642 16.49 -25.79 38.71
CA LYS A 642 16.31 -25.03 39.95
C LYS A 642 14.91 -24.43 39.95
N ILE A 643 14.10 -24.73 40.94
CA ILE A 643 12.77 -24.16 41.12
C ILE A 643 12.85 -23.18 42.30
N ILE A 644 12.56 -21.93 42.02
CA ILE A 644 12.51 -20.89 43.06
C ILE A 644 11.18 -21.07 43.78
N LEU A 645 11.22 -21.35 45.07
CA LEU A 645 10.07 -21.32 45.96
C LEU A 645 10.00 -19.92 46.55
N GLU A 646 8.85 -19.24 46.45
CA GLU A 646 8.65 -17.89 46.95
C GLU A 646 7.37 -17.82 47.80
N ALA A 647 7.45 -17.12 48.92
CA ALA A 647 6.31 -16.91 49.82
C ALA A 647 6.16 -15.43 50.18
N LYS A 648 4.92 -15.01 50.58
CA LYS A 648 4.64 -13.63 51.01
C LYS A 648 5.38 -13.20 52.27
N LYS A 649 5.81 -14.15 53.10
CA LYS A 649 6.56 -13.94 54.34
C LYS A 649 7.58 -15.07 54.54
N ILE A 650 8.47 -14.92 55.49
CA ILE A 650 9.41 -15.97 55.88
C ILE A 650 8.62 -17.21 56.32
N VAL A 651 8.89 -18.36 55.69
CA VAL A 651 8.24 -19.64 55.89
C VAL A 651 9.27 -20.74 56.03
N LYS A 652 8.86 -21.87 56.61
CA LYS A 652 9.58 -23.13 56.54
C LYS A 652 9.10 -23.91 55.31
N TRP A 653 10.02 -24.22 54.41
CA TRP A 653 9.76 -24.94 53.18
C TRP A 653 9.96 -26.44 53.35
N PHE A 654 9.07 -27.23 52.77
CA PHE A 654 9.17 -28.68 52.70
C PHE A 654 8.84 -29.16 51.29
N ALA A 655 9.52 -30.19 50.80
CA ALA A 655 9.11 -30.96 49.64
C ALA A 655 8.65 -32.36 50.14
N ASP A 656 7.40 -32.69 49.90
CA ASP A 656 6.72 -33.83 50.50
C ASP A 656 6.82 -33.78 52.06
N GLU A 657 7.69 -34.62 52.66
CA GLU A 657 7.94 -34.65 54.11
C GLU A 657 9.33 -34.10 54.48
N GLU A 658 10.16 -33.77 53.47
CA GLU A 658 11.55 -33.34 53.68
C GLU A 658 11.60 -31.83 53.96
N PHE A 659 12.25 -31.41 55.03
CA PHE A 659 12.51 -30.01 55.34
C PHE A 659 13.61 -29.48 54.44
N LEU A 660 13.31 -28.45 53.65
CA LEU A 660 14.25 -27.82 52.69
C LEU A 660 15.04 -26.67 53.33
N GLY A 661 14.36 -25.83 54.09
CA GLY A 661 14.97 -24.63 54.66
C GLY A 661 13.93 -23.62 55.15
N GLU A 662 14.41 -22.43 55.57
CA GLU A 662 13.58 -21.32 56.04
C GLU A 662 13.98 -20.03 55.28
N GLY A 663 12.98 -19.31 54.79
CA GLY A 663 13.17 -18.06 54.05
C GLY A 663 11.92 -17.62 53.31
N GLN A 664 11.95 -16.41 52.82
CA GLN A 664 10.91 -15.91 51.90
C GLN A 664 11.08 -16.50 50.52
N GLU A 665 12.34 -16.77 50.15
CA GLU A 665 12.72 -17.47 48.92
C GLU A 665 13.57 -18.68 49.25
N TYR A 666 13.42 -19.77 48.50
CA TYR A 666 14.27 -20.96 48.59
C TYR A 666 14.44 -21.60 47.23
N ILE A 667 15.63 -22.14 46.90
CA ILE A 667 15.89 -22.84 45.63
C ILE A 667 15.70 -24.35 45.88
N PHE A 668 14.65 -24.90 45.30
CA PHE A 668 14.41 -26.36 45.33
C PHE A 668 15.05 -26.99 44.09
N ILE A 669 15.82 -28.08 44.27
CA ILE A 669 16.49 -28.84 43.22
C ILE A 669 15.90 -30.26 43.25
N PRO A 670 14.96 -30.60 42.32
CA PRO A 670 14.35 -31.93 42.30
C PRO A 670 15.39 -32.98 41.91
N GLN A 671 15.41 -34.11 42.61
CA GLN A 671 16.36 -35.17 42.39
C GLN A 671 15.90 -36.19 41.33
N LYS A 672 14.62 -36.25 41.04
CA LYS A 672 13.99 -37.18 40.07
C LYS A 672 12.70 -36.60 39.48
N ALA A 673 12.31 -37.15 38.34
CA ALA A 673 10.97 -36.88 37.82
C ALA A 673 9.89 -37.47 38.75
N GLY A 674 8.71 -36.80 38.82
CA GLY A 674 7.62 -37.21 39.60
C GLY A 674 6.77 -36.09 40.15
N ARG A 675 5.82 -36.43 40.97
CA ARG A 675 4.94 -35.47 41.68
C ARG A 675 5.61 -35.08 43.00
N TYR A 676 5.66 -33.79 43.30
CA TYR A 676 6.11 -33.23 44.58
C TYR A 676 5.03 -32.38 45.22
N GLN A 677 4.87 -32.44 46.54
CA GLN A 677 4.08 -31.53 47.34
C GLN A 677 5.01 -30.50 48.00
N ILE A 678 4.98 -29.25 47.51
CA ILE A 678 5.68 -28.15 48.14
C ILE A 678 4.80 -27.58 49.24
N LYS A 679 5.31 -27.57 50.45
CA LYS A 679 4.55 -27.13 51.66
C LYS A 679 5.26 -25.93 52.29
N ALA A 680 4.48 -24.93 52.67
CA ALA A 680 4.95 -23.78 53.42
C ALA A 680 4.26 -23.67 54.77
N GLY A 681 5.06 -23.53 55.83
CA GLY A 681 4.59 -23.31 57.21
C GLY A 681 4.98 -21.94 57.70
N GLY A 682 4.02 -21.09 58.12
CA GLY A 682 4.27 -19.79 58.74
C GLY A 682 4.50 -19.88 60.24
N ALA A 683 4.97 -18.79 60.88
CA ALA A 683 5.13 -18.67 62.32
C ALA A 683 3.81 -18.74 63.09
N ASP A 684 2.70 -18.48 62.41
CA ASP A 684 1.31 -18.55 62.89
C ASP A 684 0.66 -19.94 62.78
N GLY A 685 1.45 -20.94 62.29
CA GLY A 685 0.95 -22.30 62.12
C GLY A 685 0.19 -22.57 60.85
N PHE A 686 -0.07 -21.57 60.04
CA PHE A 686 -0.71 -21.75 58.73
C PHE A 686 0.16 -22.59 57.81
N ARG A 687 -0.44 -23.62 57.17
CA ARG A 687 0.24 -24.47 56.18
C ARG A 687 -0.50 -24.40 54.85
N GLU A 688 0.23 -24.07 53.80
CA GLU A 688 -0.23 -24.16 52.42
C GLU A 688 0.56 -25.25 51.69
N ILE A 689 -0.12 -25.95 50.78
CA ILE A 689 0.46 -27.03 50.00
C ILE A 689 0.10 -26.78 48.52
N VAL A 690 1.10 -26.79 47.68
CA VAL A 690 0.94 -26.82 46.21
C VAL A 690 1.57 -28.09 45.66
N THR A 691 0.94 -28.67 44.66
CA THR A 691 1.43 -29.85 43.97
C THR A 691 2.12 -29.44 42.68
N ILE A 692 3.35 -29.88 42.44
CA ILE A 692 4.07 -29.67 41.20
C ILE A 692 4.43 -31.01 40.57
N TYR A 693 4.63 -30.99 39.25
CA TYR A 693 5.01 -32.15 38.48
C TYR A 693 6.38 -31.91 37.80
N ILE A 694 7.27 -32.86 37.95
CA ILE A 694 8.60 -32.85 37.30
C ILE A 694 8.59 -33.93 36.23
N ASN A 695 8.68 -33.57 34.98
CA ASN A 695 8.75 -34.48 33.84
C ASN A 695 10.19 -34.65 33.37
N GLU A 696 10.52 -35.81 32.76
CA GLU A 696 11.82 -36.08 32.14
C GLU A 696 11.99 -35.36 30.82
#